data_aaad109536fb22a26ff1535797303830
#
_entry.id   aaad109536fb22a26ff1535797303830
#
_cell.length_a   1.000
_cell.length_b   1.000
_cell.length_c   1.000
_cell.angle_alpha   90.00
_cell.angle_beta   90.00
_cell.angle_gamma   90.00
#
_symmetry.space_group_name_H-M   'P 1'
#
loop_
_entity.id
_entity.type
_entity.pdbx_description
1 polymer ?
#
loop_
_entity_poly.entity_id
_entity_poly.type
_entity_poly.pdbx_seq_one_letter_code
_entity_poly.pdbx_strand_id
1 'polypeptide(L)'
;MSEARQILVTSALPYANGSIHLGHMLEYIQTDMWVRFQKXXXNVQAEHGSDFADFLVDFDNFHSTHSEENRKLAELIYTRLRDAGHIATRSVTQYFDPEKGMFLADRFIKGTCPKCTAEDQYGDNCEKCGATYEPTELKDPRSAISGATPVLKDSKHFFFKLPDFEAMLKQWTRGGALQESVANKIAEWLDGGLQEWDISRDAPYFGFEIPGEPGKYFYVWLDAPIGYMASFENLCKRRPELSFDTFWSKDSTAELYHFIGKDIINFHTLFWPAMLEGAGFRKPTAVNVHGYLTVNGQKMSKSRGTFIKARTYLDHLNPEYLRYYYASKLGRGVDDLDLNLEDFIQKVNSDLVGKVVNIASRCAGFVHKGNGGVMVDANPEPELWAAFQAAAPSIAEAYEARDFARAMREIMTLADRANAWIADKAPWALNKVEGKQAEVQEICALGINLFRQLVIFLKPVLPNLAAAAEQFLNVEPLTWNDHATLLANHQLNAFTPLMTRIEPAKIEAMIEASKEDLASSEAAAAPAGNGELTKQPIAAEINFDAFAAVDLRIALIEKAEFVEGADKLLRLTLDIGDAKRNVFSGIKSAYPDPSKLEGRLTLYVANLAPRKMKFGVSEGMVLAAGPGGSEIYLLSPDNGAKPGQRVM
;
A
#
# COMPACT_ATOMS: atom_id res chain seq x y z
N MET A 1 12.26 24.88 -33.86
CA MET A 1 12.24 24.40 -32.47
C MET A 1 10.94 23.61 -32.28
N SER A 2 11.02 22.33 -31.94
CA SER A 2 9.83 21.56 -31.64
C SER A 2 9.16 22.13 -30.39
N GLU A 3 7.86 22.23 -30.39
CA GLU A 3 7.10 22.66 -29.22
C GLU A 3 7.36 21.70 -28.09
N ALA A 4 7.57 22.23 -26.90
CA ALA A 4 7.75 21.42 -25.68
C ALA A 4 6.49 20.57 -25.43
N ARG A 5 6.68 19.30 -25.12
CA ARG A 5 5.56 18.41 -24.79
C ARG A 5 4.91 18.90 -23.49
N GLN A 6 3.58 18.87 -23.47
CA GLN A 6 2.80 19.14 -22.26
C GLN A 6 2.21 17.80 -21.82
N ILE A 7 2.60 17.34 -20.64
CA ILE A 7 2.24 16.01 -20.17
C ILE A 7 1.65 16.10 -18.75
N LEU A 8 0.45 15.57 -18.57
CA LEU A 8 -0.17 15.39 -17.26
C LEU A 8 -0.11 13.92 -16.92
N VAL A 9 0.49 13.60 -15.79
CA VAL A 9 0.64 12.22 -15.33
C VAL A 9 -0.06 12.06 -13.99
N THR A 10 -0.86 11.01 -13.83
CA THR A 10 -1.50 10.70 -12.57
C THR A 10 -1.14 9.29 -12.12
N SER A 11 -1.15 9.12 -10.80
CA SER A 11 -1.05 7.83 -10.15
C SER A 11 -2.38 7.59 -9.43
N ALA A 12 -2.83 6.32 -9.37
CA ALA A 12 -4.11 6.02 -8.76
C ALA A 12 -4.14 6.49 -7.31
N LEU A 13 -5.30 6.93 -6.87
CA LEU A 13 -5.48 7.47 -5.52
C LEU A 13 -5.44 6.34 -4.49
N PRO A 14 -4.66 6.49 -3.42
CA PRO A 14 -4.67 5.48 -2.36
C PRO A 14 -5.94 5.59 -1.53
N TYR A 15 -6.46 4.45 -1.08
CA TYR A 15 -7.56 4.45 -0.13
C TYR A 15 -7.03 4.86 1.25
N ALA A 16 -7.78 5.71 1.92
CA ALA A 16 -7.42 6.18 3.26
C ALA A 16 -7.94 5.22 4.35
N ASN A 17 -7.89 3.92 4.09
CA ASN A 17 -8.40 2.89 5.00
C ASN A 17 -7.30 2.03 5.62
N GLY A 18 -6.05 2.41 5.45
CA GLY A 18 -4.93 1.68 6.02
C GLY A 18 -3.61 2.31 5.68
N SER A 19 -2.56 1.81 6.30
CA SER A 19 -1.19 2.30 6.10
C SER A 19 -0.69 1.98 4.69
N ILE A 20 0.13 2.85 4.16
CA ILE A 20 0.80 2.63 2.87
C ILE A 20 1.82 1.50 3.04
N HIS A 21 1.77 0.52 2.13
CA HIS A 21 2.72 -0.60 2.14
C HIS A 21 3.49 -0.66 0.82
N LEU A 22 4.44 -1.59 0.72
CA LEU A 22 5.35 -1.67 -0.43
C LEU A 22 4.60 -1.92 -1.75
N GLY A 23 3.46 -2.59 -1.71
CA GLY A 23 2.64 -2.80 -2.91
C GLY A 23 2.10 -1.49 -3.47
N HIS A 24 1.66 -0.59 -2.60
CA HIS A 24 1.25 0.76 -3.02
C HIS A 24 2.43 1.51 -3.64
N MET A 25 3.61 1.35 -3.05
CA MET A 25 4.80 2.07 -3.50
C MET A 25 5.24 1.64 -4.89
N LEU A 26 4.90 0.43 -5.33
CA LEU A 26 5.21 -0.02 -6.69
C LEU A 26 4.65 0.96 -7.73
N GLU A 27 3.38 1.33 -7.56
CA GLU A 27 2.71 2.25 -8.47
C GLU A 27 3.34 3.65 -8.44
N TYR A 28 3.55 4.17 -7.23
CA TYR A 28 4.06 5.53 -7.08
C TYR A 28 5.50 5.65 -7.55
N ILE A 29 6.32 4.64 -7.28
CA ILE A 29 7.71 4.61 -7.75
C ILE A 29 7.74 4.53 -9.28
N GLN A 30 6.92 3.66 -9.87
CA GLN A 30 6.85 3.53 -11.34
C GLN A 30 6.47 4.88 -11.98
N THR A 31 5.44 5.52 -11.45
CA THR A 31 4.98 6.82 -11.96
C THR A 31 6.08 7.87 -11.85
N ASP A 32 6.71 7.94 -10.68
CA ASP A 32 7.73 8.95 -10.39
C ASP A 32 8.96 8.78 -11.30
N MET A 33 9.38 7.54 -11.53
CA MET A 33 10.54 7.28 -12.40
C MET A 33 10.26 7.78 -13.82
N TRP A 34 9.04 7.54 -14.32
CA TRP A 34 8.68 8.00 -15.65
C TRP A 34 8.60 9.52 -15.72
N VAL A 35 8.02 10.15 -14.70
CA VAL A 35 7.94 11.61 -14.64
C VAL A 35 9.34 12.22 -14.56
N ARG A 36 10.22 11.66 -13.73
CA ARG A 36 11.61 12.15 -13.64
C ARG A 36 12.34 12.01 -14.96
N PHE A 37 12.11 10.92 -15.67
CA PHE A 37 12.71 10.76 -17.00
C PHE A 37 12.19 11.86 -17.95
N GLN A 38 10.91 12.11 -17.98
CA GLN A 38 10.33 13.14 -18.86
C GLN A 38 10.87 14.53 -18.49
N LYS A 39 10.97 14.84 -17.26
CA LYS A 39 11.61 16.10 -16.80
C LYS A 39 13.09 16.14 -17.12
N UNK A 40 13.71 15.24 -17.12
CA UNK A 40 15.12 15.10 -17.38
C UNK A 40 15.43 15.12 -18.81
N UNK A 41 14.54 14.73 -19.49
CA UNK A 41 14.74 14.72 -20.86
C UNK A 41 14.29 15.99 -21.53
N UNK A 42 13.43 16.57 -20.87
CA UNK A 42 12.79 17.74 -21.36
C UNK A 42 13.34 18.99 -20.72
N ASN A 43 14.11 18.91 -19.78
CA ASN A 43 14.78 20.05 -19.20
C ASN A 43 13.82 21.00 -18.45
N VAL A 44 12.80 20.44 -17.79
CA VAL A 44 11.78 21.23 -17.07
C VAL A 44 12.10 21.26 -15.57
N GLN A 45 12.09 22.45 -14.97
CA GLN A 45 12.25 22.61 -13.52
C GLN A 45 10.94 22.31 -12.80
N ALA A 46 11.03 21.55 -11.69
CA ALA A 46 9.88 21.14 -10.88
C ALA A 46 9.96 21.70 -9.46
N GLU A 47 8.82 22.05 -8.90
CA GLU A 47 8.71 22.47 -7.49
C GLU A 47 8.11 21.35 -6.64
N HIS A 48 8.46 21.34 -5.38
CA HIS A 48 8.29 20.18 -4.48
C HIS A 48 7.11 20.25 -3.52
N GLY A 49 6.63 19.10 -3.13
CA GLY A 49 5.77 18.98 -1.97
C GLY A 49 5.02 17.69 -1.82
N SER A 50 5.16 16.97 -0.73
CA SER A 50 4.17 16.07 -0.15
C SER A 50 4.68 14.82 0.56
N ASP A 51 3.75 14.02 1.06
CA ASP A 51 3.91 12.95 2.04
C ASP A 51 4.63 11.70 1.55
N PHE A 52 4.86 11.57 0.25
CA PHE A 52 5.61 10.44 -0.30
C PHE A 52 7.09 10.77 -0.54
N ALA A 53 7.51 11.94 -0.08
CA ALA A 53 8.87 12.44 -0.29
C ALA A 53 9.95 11.49 0.25
N ASP A 54 9.66 10.74 1.30
CA ASP A 54 10.66 9.86 1.91
C ASP A 54 11.04 8.67 1.01
N PHE A 55 10.18 8.28 0.04
CA PHE A 55 10.54 7.33 -1.02
C PHE A 55 11.02 8.05 -2.27
N LEU A 56 11.23 9.36 -2.18
CA LEU A 56 11.70 10.20 -3.28
C LEU A 56 10.66 10.34 -4.39
N VAL A 57 9.39 10.07 -4.08
CA VAL A 57 8.28 10.32 -5.00
C VAL A 57 7.93 11.80 -4.90
N ASP A 58 8.01 12.49 -6.03
CA ASP A 58 7.90 13.95 -6.08
C ASP A 58 6.65 14.35 -6.87
N PHE A 59 5.54 14.57 -6.16
CA PHE A 59 4.29 15.01 -6.76
C PHE A 59 4.27 16.52 -6.94
N ASP A 60 3.81 16.99 -8.09
CA ASP A 60 3.49 18.40 -8.27
C ASP A 60 2.25 18.79 -7.47
N ASN A 61 1.31 17.86 -7.29
CA ASN A 61 0.13 18.07 -6.47
C ASN A 61 -0.37 16.77 -5.87
N PHE A 62 -0.81 16.85 -4.62
CA PHE A 62 -1.46 15.74 -3.92
C PHE A 62 -2.75 16.29 -3.33
N HIS A 63 -3.88 15.68 -3.63
CA HIS A 63 -5.18 16.24 -3.29
C HIS A 63 -6.15 15.14 -2.89
N SER A 64 -7.32 15.53 -2.40
CA SER A 64 -8.34 14.60 -1.92
C SER A 64 -9.57 14.62 -2.83
N THR A 65 -10.19 13.44 -3.01
CA THR A 65 -11.49 13.37 -3.67
C THR A 65 -12.59 14.02 -2.81
N HIS A 66 -12.36 14.14 -1.50
CA HIS A 66 -13.30 14.86 -0.62
C HIS A 66 -12.96 16.34 -0.66
N SER A 67 -13.29 16.99 -1.76
CA SER A 67 -12.94 18.38 -2.02
C SER A 67 -14.04 19.06 -2.81
N GLU A 68 -14.07 20.37 -2.71
CA GLU A 68 -15.04 21.20 -3.45
C GLU A 68 -14.83 21.10 -4.96
N GLU A 69 -13.56 21.05 -5.40
CA GLU A 69 -13.25 20.86 -6.83
C GLU A 69 -13.85 19.55 -7.34
N ASN A 70 -13.69 18.47 -6.57
CA ASN A 70 -14.20 17.16 -7.01
C ASN A 70 -15.73 17.15 -7.02
N ARG A 71 -16.35 17.74 -6.01
CA ARG A 71 -17.81 17.82 -5.97
C ARG A 71 -18.35 18.54 -7.20
N LYS A 72 -17.80 19.70 -7.50
CA LYS A 72 -18.24 20.51 -8.66
C LYS A 72 -18.05 19.79 -9.97
N LEU A 73 -16.89 19.12 -10.13
CA LEU A 73 -16.62 18.37 -11.36
C LEU A 73 -17.51 17.13 -11.49
N ALA A 74 -17.78 16.44 -10.39
CA ALA A 74 -18.67 15.28 -10.40
C ALA A 74 -20.10 15.71 -10.80
N GLU A 75 -20.56 16.81 -10.24
CA GLU A 75 -21.87 17.37 -10.58
C GLU A 75 -21.92 17.79 -12.04
N LEU A 76 -20.87 18.44 -12.54
CA LEU A 76 -20.80 18.87 -13.93
C LEU A 76 -20.84 17.68 -14.89
N ILE A 77 -20.02 16.68 -14.64
CA ILE A 77 -19.94 15.49 -15.51
C ILE A 77 -21.28 14.76 -15.50
N TYR A 78 -21.84 14.54 -14.32
CA TYR A 78 -23.15 13.88 -14.20
C TYR A 78 -24.24 14.65 -14.96
N THR A 79 -24.29 15.98 -14.78
CA THR A 79 -25.30 16.82 -15.43
C THR A 79 -25.16 16.75 -16.95
N ARG A 80 -23.94 16.80 -17.46
CA ARG A 80 -23.70 16.69 -18.90
C ARG A 80 -24.12 15.32 -19.44
N LEU A 81 -23.82 14.25 -18.71
CA LEU A 81 -24.20 12.89 -19.11
C LEU A 81 -25.73 12.74 -19.08
N ARG A 82 -26.39 13.26 -18.06
CA ARG A 82 -27.84 13.23 -17.92
C ARG A 82 -28.50 14.00 -19.08
N ASP A 83 -28.05 15.21 -19.33
CA ASP A 83 -28.67 16.09 -20.35
C ASP A 83 -28.44 15.54 -21.76
N ALA A 84 -27.36 14.77 -21.97
CA ALA A 84 -27.09 14.13 -23.26
C ALA A 84 -27.81 12.77 -23.41
N GLY A 85 -28.58 12.34 -22.41
CA GLY A 85 -29.36 11.13 -22.49
C GLY A 85 -28.64 9.85 -22.10
N HIS A 86 -27.52 9.96 -21.40
CA HIS A 86 -26.70 8.80 -21.04
C HIS A 86 -26.96 8.27 -19.62
N ILE A 87 -27.95 8.82 -18.92
CA ILE A 87 -28.33 8.36 -17.59
C ILE A 87 -29.74 7.80 -17.65
N ALA A 88 -29.89 6.55 -17.21
CA ALA A 88 -31.18 5.88 -17.07
C ALA A 88 -31.54 5.78 -15.57
N THR A 89 -32.81 5.74 -15.28
CA THR A 89 -33.30 5.49 -13.92
C THR A 89 -34.20 4.28 -13.95
N ARG A 90 -34.15 3.45 -12.92
CA ARG A 90 -35.06 2.36 -12.72
C ARG A 90 -35.07 1.93 -11.26
N SER A 91 -36.14 1.22 -10.90
CA SER A 91 -36.29 0.69 -9.56
C SER A 91 -35.47 -0.59 -9.41
N VAL A 92 -34.74 -0.70 -8.31
CA VAL A 92 -33.99 -1.90 -7.98
C VAL A 92 -34.48 -2.41 -6.63
N THR A 93 -34.77 -3.71 -6.56
CA THR A 93 -35.22 -4.34 -5.31
C THR A 93 -33.99 -4.81 -4.55
N GLN A 94 -33.87 -4.37 -3.31
CA GLN A 94 -32.72 -4.67 -2.47
C GLN A 94 -33.17 -5.01 -1.05
N TYR A 95 -32.31 -5.71 -0.31
CA TYR A 95 -32.55 -5.94 1.10
C TYR A 95 -32.36 -4.65 1.90
N PHE A 96 -33.27 -4.44 2.82
CA PHE A 96 -33.31 -3.26 3.69
C PHE A 96 -33.39 -3.75 5.14
N ASP A 97 -32.58 -3.16 6.02
CA ASP A 97 -32.59 -3.48 7.45
C ASP A 97 -33.65 -2.63 8.14
N PRO A 98 -34.76 -3.23 8.59
CA PRO A 98 -35.81 -2.42 9.20
C PRO A 98 -35.47 -1.86 10.56
N GLU A 99 -34.49 -2.47 11.26
CA GLU A 99 -34.04 -1.95 12.57
C GLU A 99 -33.12 -0.75 12.42
N LYS A 100 -32.24 -0.78 11.43
CA LYS A 100 -31.28 0.31 11.20
C LYS A 100 -31.79 1.35 10.20
N GLY A 101 -32.84 1.03 9.47
CA GLY A 101 -33.43 1.94 8.49
C GLY A 101 -32.52 2.23 7.31
N MET A 102 -31.81 1.21 6.83
CA MET A 102 -30.86 1.39 5.76
C MET A 102 -30.83 0.21 4.79
N PHE A 103 -30.51 0.48 3.53
CA PHE A 103 -30.26 -0.58 2.55
C PHE A 103 -28.95 -1.28 2.86
N LEU A 104 -28.89 -2.59 2.60
CA LEU A 104 -27.74 -3.42 2.92
C LEU A 104 -26.94 -3.71 1.66
N ALA A 105 -25.65 -3.35 1.70
CA ALA A 105 -24.68 -3.81 0.70
C ALA A 105 -24.45 -5.32 0.88
N ASP A 106 -24.01 -5.98 -0.16
CA ASP A 106 -23.84 -7.44 -0.17
C ASP A 106 -23.01 -7.95 1.01
N ARG A 107 -21.96 -7.20 1.38
CA ARG A 107 -21.09 -7.57 2.50
C ARG A 107 -21.78 -7.45 3.88
N PHE A 108 -22.93 -6.79 3.94
CA PHE A 108 -23.70 -6.63 5.18
C PHE A 108 -24.88 -7.59 5.27
N ILE A 109 -24.95 -8.56 4.36
CA ILE A 109 -25.99 -9.61 4.37
C ILE A 109 -25.28 -10.95 4.55
N LYS A 110 -25.81 -11.77 5.44
CA LYS A 110 -25.32 -13.13 5.64
C LYS A 110 -26.51 -14.11 5.63
N GLY A 111 -26.23 -15.31 5.20
CA GLY A 111 -27.25 -16.34 5.15
C GLY A 111 -26.66 -17.68 4.75
N THR A 112 -27.54 -18.61 4.38
CA THR A 112 -27.13 -19.95 3.97
C THR A 112 -26.96 -19.99 2.46
N CYS A 113 -25.81 -20.53 2.03
CA CYS A 113 -25.47 -20.65 0.60
C CYS A 113 -26.57 -21.44 -0.13
N PRO A 114 -27.10 -20.92 -1.24
CA PRO A 114 -28.16 -21.65 -1.97
C PRO A 114 -27.65 -22.91 -2.69
N LYS A 115 -26.34 -23.07 -2.84
CA LYS A 115 -25.75 -24.21 -3.55
C LYS A 115 -25.23 -25.30 -2.62
N CYS A 116 -24.38 -24.95 -1.64
CA CYS A 116 -23.77 -25.95 -0.77
C CYS A 116 -24.35 -26.00 0.65
N THR A 117 -25.28 -25.12 0.96
CA THR A 117 -25.96 -25.03 2.26
C THR A 117 -25.05 -24.63 3.43
N ALA A 118 -23.84 -24.13 3.14
CA ALA A 118 -22.97 -23.59 4.19
C ALA A 118 -23.62 -22.39 4.84
N GLU A 119 -23.63 -22.36 6.15
CA GLU A 119 -24.23 -21.27 6.92
C GLU A 119 -23.27 -20.06 6.98
N ASP A 120 -23.83 -18.90 7.28
CA ASP A 120 -23.08 -17.67 7.58
C ASP A 120 -22.23 -17.18 6.39
N GLN A 121 -22.75 -17.32 5.18
CA GLN A 121 -22.07 -16.87 3.97
C GLN A 121 -22.55 -15.47 3.55
N TYR A 122 -21.68 -14.72 2.87
CA TYR A 122 -21.97 -13.35 2.44
C TYR A 122 -22.98 -13.31 1.29
N GLY A 123 -23.51 -12.11 1.04
CA GLY A 123 -24.62 -11.90 0.12
C GLY A 123 -24.30 -12.08 -1.36
N ASP A 124 -23.03 -12.16 -1.72
CA ASP A 124 -22.63 -12.26 -3.13
C ASP A 124 -21.83 -13.52 -3.46
N ASN A 125 -21.24 -14.17 -2.46
CA ASN A 125 -20.41 -15.33 -2.71
C ASN A 125 -20.30 -16.23 -1.48
N CYS A 126 -20.00 -17.51 -1.74
CA CYS A 126 -19.80 -18.48 -0.70
C CYS A 126 -18.30 -18.76 -0.53
N GLU A 127 -17.79 -18.55 0.66
CA GLU A 127 -16.37 -18.79 0.97
C GLU A 127 -16.05 -20.29 0.97
N LYS A 128 -17.05 -21.14 1.17
CA LYS A 128 -16.84 -22.59 1.24
C LYS A 128 -16.79 -23.26 -0.15
N CYS A 129 -17.76 -22.95 -1.03
CA CYS A 129 -17.82 -23.62 -2.34
C CYS A 129 -17.44 -22.72 -3.52
N GLY A 130 -17.22 -21.43 -3.28
CA GLY A 130 -16.84 -20.48 -4.32
C GLY A 130 -17.98 -20.04 -5.22
N ALA A 131 -19.23 -20.44 -4.94
CA ALA A 131 -20.37 -20.03 -5.76
C ALA A 131 -20.64 -18.55 -5.65
N THR A 132 -21.08 -17.95 -6.74
CA THR A 132 -21.56 -16.56 -6.74
C THR A 132 -23.07 -16.58 -6.95
N TYR A 133 -23.76 -15.60 -6.38
CA TYR A 133 -25.21 -15.51 -6.42
C TYR A 133 -25.65 -14.09 -6.09
N GLU A 134 -26.92 -13.80 -6.33
CA GLU A 134 -27.52 -12.54 -5.89
C GLU A 134 -27.89 -12.65 -4.40
N PRO A 135 -27.84 -11.56 -3.64
CA PRO A 135 -28.18 -11.61 -2.22
C PRO A 135 -29.59 -12.19 -1.95
N THR A 136 -30.51 -12.00 -2.87
CA THR A 136 -31.89 -12.51 -2.74
C THR A 136 -31.98 -14.04 -2.88
N GLU A 137 -30.91 -14.69 -3.34
CA GLU A 137 -30.86 -16.15 -3.45
C GLU A 137 -30.45 -16.84 -2.14
N LEU A 138 -29.85 -16.08 -1.19
CA LEU A 138 -29.48 -16.63 0.11
C LEU A 138 -30.70 -17.17 0.85
N LYS A 139 -30.53 -18.29 1.53
CA LYS A 139 -31.54 -18.82 2.42
C LYS A 139 -31.34 -18.23 3.82
N ASP A 140 -32.45 -17.91 4.49
CA ASP A 140 -32.47 -17.35 5.85
C ASP A 140 -31.49 -16.13 5.96
N PRO A 141 -31.66 -15.14 5.10
CA PRO A 141 -30.76 -13.97 5.16
C PRO A 141 -30.99 -13.16 6.41
N ARG A 142 -29.91 -12.53 6.89
CA ARG A 142 -29.99 -11.62 8.02
C ARG A 142 -28.99 -10.47 7.83
N SER A 143 -29.29 -9.34 8.46
CA SER A 143 -28.40 -8.19 8.46
C SER A 143 -27.18 -8.50 9.32
N ALA A 144 -25.97 -8.31 8.77
CA ALA A 144 -24.74 -8.45 9.55
C ALA A 144 -24.55 -7.28 10.51
N ILE A 145 -25.33 -6.21 10.36
CA ILE A 145 -25.23 -5.02 11.21
C ILE A 145 -26.10 -5.16 12.46
N SER A 146 -27.35 -5.58 12.30
CA SER A 146 -28.31 -5.65 13.42
C SER A 146 -28.76 -7.06 13.78
N GLY A 147 -28.52 -8.03 12.91
CA GLY A 147 -29.07 -9.39 13.08
C GLY A 147 -30.50 -9.53 12.65
N ALA A 148 -31.17 -8.44 12.27
CA ALA A 148 -32.58 -8.47 11.86
C ALA A 148 -32.75 -9.21 10.53
N THR A 149 -33.93 -9.82 10.33
CA THR A 149 -34.28 -10.37 9.03
C THR A 149 -34.56 -9.21 8.08
N PRO A 150 -33.75 -9.05 7.02
CA PRO A 150 -33.99 -7.92 6.12
C PRO A 150 -35.27 -8.11 5.30
N VAL A 151 -35.83 -7.00 4.89
CA VAL A 151 -37.02 -7.00 4.03
C VAL A 151 -36.62 -6.50 2.64
N LEU A 152 -37.31 -6.97 1.62
CA LEU A 152 -37.12 -6.48 0.26
C LEU A 152 -37.79 -5.14 0.12
N LYS A 153 -37.10 -4.16 -0.42
CA LYS A 153 -37.60 -2.82 -0.61
C LYS A 153 -37.06 -2.25 -1.92
N ASP A 154 -37.90 -1.54 -2.63
CA ASP A 154 -37.55 -0.93 -3.91
C ASP A 154 -36.87 0.40 -3.67
N SER A 155 -35.84 0.68 -4.48
CA SER A 155 -35.15 1.95 -4.47
C SER A 155 -34.87 2.41 -5.88
N LYS A 156 -35.04 3.70 -6.14
CA LYS A 156 -34.71 4.30 -7.43
C LYS A 156 -33.19 4.41 -7.56
N HIS A 157 -32.66 3.82 -8.62
CA HIS A 157 -31.22 3.86 -8.91
C HIS A 157 -30.97 4.55 -10.24
N PHE A 158 -29.76 5.07 -10.38
CA PHE A 158 -29.31 5.81 -11.55
C PHE A 158 -28.21 4.99 -12.23
N PHE A 159 -28.32 4.86 -13.54
CA PHE A 159 -27.43 4.00 -14.33
C PHE A 159 -26.80 4.81 -15.45
N PHE A 160 -25.47 4.71 -15.56
CA PHE A 160 -24.75 5.26 -16.70
C PHE A 160 -24.84 4.25 -17.83
N LYS A 161 -25.29 4.74 -19.00
CA LYS A 161 -25.51 3.89 -20.18
C LYS A 161 -24.18 3.62 -20.87
N LEU A 162 -23.32 2.80 -20.25
CA LEU A 162 -22.03 2.42 -20.81
C LEU A 162 -22.15 1.85 -22.23
N PRO A 163 -23.17 1.03 -22.56
CA PRO A 163 -23.31 0.53 -23.94
C PRO A 163 -23.39 1.61 -25.01
N ASP A 164 -23.83 2.83 -24.67
CA ASP A 164 -23.85 3.94 -25.64
C ASP A 164 -22.47 4.25 -26.20
N PHE A 165 -21.42 3.84 -25.50
CA PHE A 165 -20.03 4.19 -25.82
C PHE A 165 -19.24 2.99 -26.36
N GLU A 166 -19.91 1.89 -26.69
CA GLU A 166 -19.23 0.65 -27.11
C GLU A 166 -18.33 0.88 -28.33
N ALA A 167 -18.82 1.56 -29.35
CA ALA A 167 -18.04 1.80 -30.57
C ALA A 167 -16.79 2.64 -30.29
N MET A 168 -16.94 3.70 -29.49
CA MET A 168 -15.82 4.55 -29.12
C MET A 168 -14.80 3.76 -28.30
N LEU A 169 -15.28 2.94 -27.35
CA LEU A 169 -14.38 2.15 -26.50
C LEU A 169 -13.61 1.11 -27.31
N LYS A 170 -14.23 0.47 -28.28
CA LYS A 170 -13.53 -0.48 -29.17
C LYS A 170 -12.40 0.23 -29.92
N GLN A 171 -12.65 1.41 -30.42
CA GLN A 171 -11.64 2.19 -31.16
C GLN A 171 -10.52 2.66 -30.23
N TRP A 172 -10.87 3.23 -29.08
CA TRP A 172 -9.89 3.80 -28.15
C TRP A 172 -8.99 2.72 -27.53
N THR A 173 -9.58 1.61 -27.08
CA THR A 173 -8.83 0.54 -26.39
C THR A 173 -7.87 -0.19 -27.34
N ARG A 174 -8.17 -0.19 -28.64
CA ARG A 174 -7.32 -0.83 -29.67
C ARG A 174 -6.40 0.15 -30.37
N GLY A 175 -6.46 1.42 -30.01
CA GLY A 175 -5.72 2.50 -30.67
C GLY A 175 -4.37 2.84 -30.05
N GLY A 176 -3.80 1.96 -29.25
CA GLY A 176 -2.48 2.18 -28.65
C GLY A 176 -2.50 2.82 -27.29
N ALA A 177 -3.68 3.06 -26.71
CA ALA A 177 -3.79 3.67 -25.37
C ALA A 177 -3.47 2.68 -24.25
N LEU A 178 -3.55 1.38 -24.52
CA LEU A 178 -3.37 0.32 -23.52
C LEU A 178 -2.25 -0.63 -23.94
N GLN A 179 -1.60 -1.24 -22.94
CA GLN A 179 -0.67 -2.35 -23.19
C GLN A 179 -1.43 -3.47 -23.92
N GLU A 180 -0.74 -4.21 -24.77
CA GLU A 180 -1.38 -5.23 -25.61
C GLU A 180 -2.19 -6.24 -24.81
N SER A 181 -1.65 -6.75 -23.70
CA SER A 181 -2.35 -7.73 -22.87
C SER A 181 -3.61 -7.14 -22.22
N VAL A 182 -3.57 -5.87 -21.84
CA VAL A 182 -4.73 -5.17 -21.29
C VAL A 182 -5.79 -4.96 -22.36
N ALA A 183 -5.38 -4.53 -23.55
CA ALA A 183 -6.29 -4.33 -24.66
C ALA A 183 -7.00 -5.63 -25.04
N ASN A 184 -6.27 -6.75 -25.05
CA ASN A 184 -6.85 -8.06 -25.38
C ASN A 184 -7.88 -8.48 -24.34
N LYS A 185 -7.60 -8.25 -23.05
CA LYS A 185 -8.54 -8.60 -21.99
C LYS A 185 -9.82 -7.75 -22.07
N ILE A 186 -9.66 -6.46 -22.34
CA ILE A 186 -10.80 -5.55 -22.48
C ILE A 186 -11.62 -5.90 -23.73
N ALA A 187 -10.98 -6.36 -24.81
CA ALA A 187 -11.69 -6.81 -26.01
C ALA A 187 -12.68 -7.94 -25.69
N GLU A 188 -12.31 -8.85 -24.79
CA GLU A 188 -13.22 -9.92 -24.35
C GLU A 188 -14.48 -9.35 -23.68
N TRP A 189 -14.30 -8.34 -22.83
CA TRP A 189 -15.43 -7.67 -22.17
C TRP A 189 -16.34 -6.98 -23.18
N LEU A 190 -15.73 -6.28 -24.15
CA LEU A 190 -16.49 -5.57 -25.18
C LEU A 190 -17.25 -6.54 -26.09
N ASP A 191 -16.65 -7.67 -26.44
CA ASP A 191 -17.27 -8.68 -27.28
C ASP A 191 -18.45 -9.37 -26.54
N GLY A 192 -18.37 -9.45 -25.22
CA GLY A 192 -19.43 -10.02 -24.42
C GLY A 192 -20.63 -9.09 -24.19
N GLY A 193 -20.51 -7.85 -24.61
CA GLY A 193 -21.56 -6.84 -24.43
C GLY A 193 -21.45 -6.10 -23.12
N LEU A 194 -21.46 -4.77 -23.19
CA LEU A 194 -21.37 -3.91 -22.00
C LEU A 194 -22.74 -3.77 -21.34
N GLN A 195 -22.72 -3.63 -20.02
CA GLN A 195 -23.94 -3.44 -19.24
C GLN A 195 -24.00 -1.99 -18.74
N GLU A 196 -25.23 -1.54 -18.43
CA GLU A 196 -25.40 -0.26 -17.76
C GLU A 196 -24.77 -0.33 -16.36
N TRP A 197 -24.17 0.75 -15.93
CA TRP A 197 -23.42 0.82 -14.69
C TRP A 197 -24.18 1.61 -13.63
N ASP A 198 -24.49 0.97 -12.49
CA ASP A 198 -25.20 1.62 -11.39
C ASP A 198 -24.26 2.60 -10.69
N ILE A 199 -24.55 3.90 -10.83
CA ILE A 199 -23.70 4.98 -10.29
C ILE A 199 -24.29 5.58 -9.01
N SER A 200 -25.31 5.00 -8.43
CA SER A 200 -25.99 5.56 -7.26
C SER A 200 -25.94 4.66 -6.05
N ARG A 201 -25.95 5.28 -4.89
CA ARG A 201 -26.03 4.59 -3.60
C ARG A 201 -27.01 5.34 -2.70
N ASP A 202 -27.76 4.58 -1.90
CA ASP A 202 -28.71 5.15 -0.95
C ASP A 202 -28.00 5.58 0.35
N ALA A 203 -28.56 6.61 1.01
CA ALA A 203 -28.11 7.03 2.32
C ALA A 203 -28.26 5.88 3.33
N PRO A 204 -27.37 5.73 4.34
CA PRO A 204 -26.20 6.57 4.58
C PRO A 204 -25.02 6.14 3.71
N TYR A 205 -24.33 7.10 3.14
CA TYR A 205 -23.21 6.82 2.25
C TYR A 205 -22.23 8.00 2.27
N PHE A 206 -20.94 7.72 2.36
CA PHE A 206 -19.91 8.75 2.30
C PHE A 206 -19.63 9.08 0.83
N GLY A 207 -19.99 10.28 0.43
CA GLY A 207 -19.84 10.70 -0.97
C GLY A 207 -20.64 11.96 -1.24
N PHE A 208 -20.69 12.33 -2.51
CA PHE A 208 -21.44 13.52 -2.93
C PHE A 208 -22.87 13.13 -3.33
N GLU A 209 -23.82 13.97 -2.91
CA GLU A 209 -25.23 13.76 -3.26
C GLU A 209 -25.45 14.06 -4.73
N ILE A 210 -26.27 13.21 -5.39
CA ILE A 210 -26.62 13.42 -6.80
C ILE A 210 -27.52 14.67 -6.91
N PRO A 211 -27.19 15.62 -7.80
CA PRO A 211 -27.97 16.86 -7.91
C PRO A 211 -29.44 16.58 -8.17
N GLY A 212 -30.30 17.22 -7.36
CA GLY A 212 -31.74 17.11 -7.47
C GLY A 212 -32.34 15.81 -6.94
N GLU A 213 -31.54 14.94 -6.31
CA GLU A 213 -32.01 13.64 -5.84
C GLU A 213 -31.62 13.47 -4.37
N PRO A 214 -32.36 14.07 -3.44
CA PRO A 214 -32.04 13.96 -2.01
C PRO A 214 -31.93 12.51 -1.54
N GLY A 215 -30.91 12.19 -0.77
CA GLY A 215 -30.70 10.84 -0.24
C GLY A 215 -30.04 9.88 -1.20
N LYS A 216 -29.67 10.33 -2.39
CA LYS A 216 -28.98 9.53 -3.39
C LYS A 216 -27.58 10.08 -3.59
N TYR A 217 -26.58 9.21 -3.57
CA TYR A 217 -25.15 9.58 -3.60
C TYR A 217 -24.46 8.91 -4.77
N PHE A 218 -23.42 9.58 -5.30
CA PHE A 218 -22.59 8.98 -6.34
C PHE A 218 -21.81 7.81 -5.78
N TYR A 219 -21.80 6.72 -6.49
CA TYR A 219 -20.93 5.57 -6.20
C TYR A 219 -19.47 6.02 -6.31
N VAL A 220 -18.64 5.51 -5.42
CA VAL A 220 -17.25 5.96 -5.27
C VAL A 220 -16.46 5.92 -6.59
N TRP A 221 -16.73 4.94 -7.45
CA TRP A 221 -15.97 4.85 -8.71
C TRP A 221 -16.48 5.78 -9.80
N LEU A 222 -17.57 6.52 -9.54
CA LEU A 222 -17.89 7.66 -10.40
C LEU A 222 -16.98 8.84 -10.07
N ASP A 223 -16.87 9.20 -8.79
CA ASP A 223 -16.14 10.41 -8.41
C ASP A 223 -14.64 10.19 -8.19
N ALA A 224 -14.18 8.96 -7.99
CA ALA A 224 -12.76 8.69 -7.75
C ALA A 224 -11.87 9.09 -8.92
N PRO A 225 -12.14 8.65 -10.16
CA PRO A 225 -11.29 9.09 -11.27
C PRO A 225 -11.44 10.58 -11.59
N ILE A 226 -12.58 11.17 -11.26
CA ILE A 226 -12.76 12.62 -11.41
C ILE A 226 -11.77 13.35 -10.49
N GLY A 227 -11.32 12.70 -9.44
CA GLY A 227 -10.26 13.20 -8.57
C GLY A 227 -8.99 13.61 -9.31
N TYR A 228 -8.68 12.98 -10.42
CA TYR A 228 -7.53 13.37 -11.25
C TYR A 228 -7.71 14.79 -11.79
N MET A 229 -8.92 15.09 -12.26
CA MET A 229 -9.25 16.42 -12.75
C MET A 229 -9.26 17.43 -11.61
N ALA A 230 -9.84 17.04 -10.47
CA ALA A 230 -9.92 17.91 -9.28
C ALA A 230 -8.54 18.27 -8.77
N SER A 231 -7.64 17.28 -8.73
CA SER A 231 -6.26 17.52 -8.30
C SER A 231 -5.57 18.50 -9.24
N PHE A 232 -5.76 18.34 -10.54
CA PHE A 232 -5.15 19.24 -11.51
C PHE A 232 -5.75 20.66 -11.42
N GLU A 233 -7.06 20.76 -11.22
CA GLU A 233 -7.71 22.07 -11.02
C GLU A 233 -7.12 22.78 -9.78
N ASN A 234 -6.91 22.00 -8.70
CA ASN A 234 -6.29 22.52 -7.49
C ASN A 234 -4.86 23.03 -7.77
N LEU A 235 -4.10 22.28 -8.56
CA LEU A 235 -2.76 22.70 -8.97
C LEU A 235 -2.81 24.00 -9.79
N CYS A 236 -3.77 24.13 -10.69
CA CYS A 236 -3.93 25.34 -11.51
C CYS A 236 -4.19 26.58 -10.64
N LYS A 237 -4.84 26.42 -9.49
CA LYS A 237 -5.06 27.54 -8.56
C LYS A 237 -3.76 28.04 -7.96
N ARG A 238 -2.78 27.16 -7.77
CA ARG A 238 -1.46 27.51 -7.22
C ARG A 238 -0.45 27.90 -8.29
N ARG A 239 -0.69 27.47 -9.54
CA ARG A 239 0.21 27.71 -10.65
C ARG A 239 -0.57 28.34 -11.82
N PRO A 240 -0.76 29.66 -11.79
CA PRO A 240 -1.61 30.34 -12.80
C PRO A 240 -1.15 30.19 -14.25
N GLU A 241 0.10 29.81 -14.48
CA GLU A 241 0.59 29.54 -15.83
C GLU A 241 -0.02 28.30 -16.45
N LEU A 242 -0.62 27.41 -15.63
CA LEU A 242 -1.29 26.21 -16.09
C LEU A 242 -2.77 26.50 -16.35
N SER A 243 -3.31 25.89 -17.39
CA SER A 243 -4.72 26.01 -17.74
C SER A 243 -5.39 24.62 -17.70
N PHE A 244 -6.49 24.51 -16.97
CA PHE A 244 -7.27 23.30 -16.90
C PHE A 244 -7.67 22.82 -18.32
N ASP A 245 -8.18 23.76 -19.13
CA ASP A 245 -8.67 23.43 -20.47
C ASP A 245 -7.58 22.98 -21.41
N THR A 246 -6.34 23.44 -21.24
CA THR A 246 -5.21 23.00 -22.05
C THR A 246 -5.05 21.48 -21.98
N PHE A 247 -5.32 20.90 -20.82
CA PHE A 247 -5.09 19.45 -20.61
C PHE A 247 -6.38 18.64 -20.74
N TRP A 248 -7.54 19.19 -20.42
CA TRP A 248 -8.78 18.41 -20.31
C TRP A 248 -9.82 18.69 -21.38
N SER A 249 -9.70 19.75 -22.16
CA SER A 249 -10.70 20.00 -23.21
C SER A 249 -10.67 18.91 -24.28
N LYS A 250 -11.81 18.69 -24.93
CA LYS A 250 -11.99 17.60 -25.91
C LYS A 250 -10.93 17.60 -27.01
N ASP A 251 -10.54 18.77 -27.46
CA ASP A 251 -9.55 18.93 -28.55
C ASP A 251 -8.13 19.22 -28.08
N SER A 252 -7.85 18.91 -26.80
CA SER A 252 -6.52 19.08 -26.22
C SER A 252 -5.48 18.25 -26.97
N THR A 253 -4.33 18.88 -27.23
CA THR A 253 -3.16 18.19 -27.80
C THR A 253 -2.13 17.81 -26.75
N ALA A 254 -2.36 18.17 -25.50
CA ALA A 254 -1.52 17.73 -24.38
C ALA A 254 -1.66 16.23 -24.21
N GLU A 255 -0.68 15.62 -23.54
CA GLU A 255 -0.70 14.18 -23.26
C GLU A 255 -1.20 13.95 -21.84
N LEU A 256 -1.97 12.88 -21.65
CA LEU A 256 -2.52 12.50 -20.36
C LEU A 256 -2.25 11.02 -20.12
N TYR A 257 -1.50 10.70 -19.05
CA TYR A 257 -1.14 9.33 -18.70
C TYR A 257 -1.62 9.01 -17.30
N HIS A 258 -2.26 7.85 -17.17
CA HIS A 258 -2.65 7.29 -15.87
C HIS A 258 -1.81 6.05 -15.57
N PHE A 259 -1.28 5.95 -14.38
CA PHE A 259 -0.59 4.74 -13.88
C PHE A 259 -1.46 4.10 -12.81
N ILE A 260 -1.83 2.85 -13.01
CA ILE A 260 -2.78 2.15 -12.13
C ILE A 260 -2.37 0.69 -11.90
N GLY A 261 -2.90 0.09 -10.84
CA GLY A 261 -2.80 -1.35 -10.63
C GLY A 261 -3.86 -2.11 -11.43
N LYS A 262 -3.64 -3.39 -11.63
CA LYS A 262 -4.54 -4.21 -12.46
C LYS A 262 -5.93 -4.43 -11.85
N ASP A 263 -6.09 -4.15 -10.57
CA ASP A 263 -7.38 -4.31 -9.87
C ASP A 263 -8.42 -3.27 -10.27
N ILE A 264 -8.00 -2.18 -10.89
CA ILE A 264 -8.91 -1.09 -11.29
C ILE A 264 -8.89 -0.82 -12.80
N ILE A 265 -8.56 -1.84 -13.57
CA ILE A 265 -8.50 -1.75 -15.03
C ILE A 265 -9.85 -1.30 -15.61
N ASN A 266 -10.94 -1.95 -15.19
CA ASN A 266 -12.26 -1.67 -15.78
C ASN A 266 -12.70 -0.23 -15.56
N PHE A 267 -12.42 0.32 -14.38
CA PHE A 267 -12.81 1.70 -14.08
C PHE A 267 -12.06 2.71 -14.95
N HIS A 268 -10.81 2.41 -15.32
CA HIS A 268 -9.97 3.33 -16.06
C HIS A 268 -9.98 3.11 -17.58
N THR A 269 -10.44 1.94 -18.02
CA THR A 269 -10.40 1.62 -19.46
C THR A 269 -11.79 1.51 -20.08
N LEU A 270 -12.84 1.47 -19.28
CA LEU A 270 -14.23 1.44 -19.76
C LEU A 270 -15.02 2.63 -19.21
N PHE A 271 -15.22 2.70 -17.90
CA PHE A 271 -16.09 3.72 -17.30
C PHE A 271 -15.54 5.13 -17.46
N TRP A 272 -14.27 5.32 -17.13
CA TRP A 272 -13.66 6.65 -17.12
C TRP A 272 -13.59 7.26 -18.53
N PRO A 273 -13.05 6.57 -19.56
CA PRO A 273 -13.05 7.15 -20.90
C PRO A 273 -14.47 7.38 -21.45
N ALA A 274 -15.43 6.53 -21.12
CA ALA A 274 -16.83 6.73 -21.53
C ALA A 274 -17.42 7.98 -20.87
N MET A 275 -17.17 8.19 -19.58
CA MET A 275 -17.62 9.39 -18.88
C MET A 275 -17.00 10.65 -19.49
N LEU A 276 -15.71 10.61 -19.78
CA LEU A 276 -15.02 11.74 -20.40
C LEU A 276 -15.61 12.05 -21.77
N GLU A 277 -15.79 11.03 -22.60
CA GLU A 277 -16.37 11.21 -23.94
C GLU A 277 -17.77 11.82 -23.85
N GLY A 278 -18.63 11.26 -23.00
CA GLY A 278 -20.00 11.70 -22.86
C GLY A 278 -20.14 13.10 -22.26
N ALA A 279 -19.17 13.50 -21.43
CA ALA A 279 -19.18 14.82 -20.80
C ALA A 279 -18.42 15.88 -21.61
N GLY A 280 -17.88 15.51 -22.77
CA GLY A 280 -17.21 16.46 -23.67
C GLY A 280 -15.76 16.78 -23.30
N PHE A 281 -15.07 15.84 -22.62
CA PHE A 281 -13.66 15.98 -22.28
C PHE A 281 -12.80 15.02 -23.10
N ARG A 282 -11.48 15.26 -23.10
CA ARG A 282 -10.53 14.40 -23.81
C ARG A 282 -10.34 13.09 -23.03
N LYS A 283 -10.07 12.00 -23.76
CA LYS A 283 -9.76 10.71 -23.17
C LYS A 283 -8.25 10.62 -22.90
N PRO A 284 -7.81 9.72 -21.97
CA PRO A 284 -6.38 9.57 -21.73
C PRO A 284 -5.60 9.19 -22.98
N THR A 285 -4.37 9.69 -23.09
CA THR A 285 -3.42 9.24 -24.11
C THR A 285 -3.08 7.78 -23.90
N ALA A 286 -2.85 7.40 -22.64
CA ALA A 286 -2.59 6.02 -22.29
C ALA A 286 -2.91 5.77 -20.81
N VAL A 287 -3.29 4.52 -20.53
CA VAL A 287 -3.45 3.99 -19.17
C VAL A 287 -2.42 2.88 -19.05
N ASN A 288 -1.46 3.06 -18.14
CA ASN A 288 -0.39 2.10 -17.91
C ASN A 288 -0.70 1.27 -16.67
N VAL A 289 -0.78 -0.05 -16.84
CA VAL A 289 -1.23 -0.97 -15.80
C VAL A 289 -0.03 -1.79 -15.31
N HIS A 290 0.09 -1.94 -13.99
CA HIS A 290 1.08 -2.85 -13.39
C HIS A 290 0.38 -3.97 -12.62
N GLY A 291 1.11 -5.08 -12.40
CA GLY A 291 0.59 -6.20 -11.65
C GLY A 291 0.69 -5.99 -10.13
N TYR A 292 0.33 -7.01 -9.39
CA TYR A 292 0.43 -7.00 -7.93
C TYR A 292 1.87 -7.27 -7.48
N LEU A 293 2.14 -6.92 -6.23
CA LEU A 293 3.41 -7.25 -5.58
C LEU A 293 3.23 -8.49 -4.71
N THR A 294 4.11 -9.48 -4.93
CA THR A 294 4.26 -10.60 -3.99
C THR A 294 5.59 -10.45 -3.27
N VAL A 295 5.76 -11.15 -2.16
CA VAL A 295 7.00 -11.14 -1.39
C VAL A 295 7.44 -12.59 -1.20
N ASN A 296 8.65 -12.90 -1.65
CA ASN A 296 9.21 -14.26 -1.60
C ASN A 296 8.28 -15.29 -2.25
N GLY A 297 7.68 -14.92 -3.38
CA GLY A 297 6.83 -15.80 -4.18
C GLY A 297 5.42 -15.98 -3.69
N GLN A 298 5.02 -15.28 -2.62
CA GLN A 298 3.71 -15.46 -2.01
C GLN A 298 3.05 -14.09 -1.79
N LYS A 299 1.73 -14.11 -1.62
CA LYS A 299 1.00 -12.89 -1.26
C LYS A 299 1.59 -12.32 0.04
N MET A 300 1.58 -10.99 0.15
CA MET A 300 2.02 -10.34 1.38
C MET A 300 1.23 -10.88 2.56
N SER A 301 1.95 -11.23 3.64
CA SER A 301 1.36 -11.85 4.81
C SER A 301 1.81 -11.13 6.08
N LYS A 302 0.85 -10.70 6.87
CA LYS A 302 1.14 -10.04 8.14
C LYS A 302 1.84 -11.00 9.12
N SER A 303 1.34 -12.23 9.20
CA SER A 303 1.88 -13.21 10.16
C SER A 303 3.32 -13.61 9.83
N ARG A 304 3.71 -13.60 8.55
CA ARG A 304 5.09 -13.91 8.15
C ARG A 304 6.00 -12.69 8.15
N GLY A 305 5.47 -11.50 8.48
CA GLY A 305 6.24 -10.26 8.44
C GLY A 305 6.53 -9.75 7.04
N THR A 306 5.80 -10.24 6.05
CA THR A 306 6.00 -9.83 4.64
C THR A 306 4.94 -8.87 4.15
N PHE A 307 4.02 -8.45 5.01
CA PHE A 307 3.16 -7.29 4.78
C PHE A 307 3.92 -6.08 5.33
N ILE A 308 4.69 -5.44 4.48
CA ILE A 308 5.65 -4.42 4.91
C ILE A 308 5.09 -3.03 4.64
N LYS A 309 4.87 -2.26 5.71
CA LYS A 309 4.47 -0.87 5.58
C LYS A 309 5.61 -0.04 5.01
N ALA A 310 5.28 0.99 4.27
CA ALA A 310 6.27 1.90 3.70
C ALA A 310 7.17 2.48 4.80
N ARG A 311 6.59 2.91 5.91
CA ARG A 311 7.38 3.49 7.02
C ARG A 311 8.32 2.46 7.65
N THR A 312 7.86 1.22 7.80
CA THR A 312 8.71 0.15 8.36
C THR A 312 9.93 -0.09 7.47
N TYR A 313 9.71 -0.13 6.14
CA TYR A 313 10.84 -0.24 5.21
C TYR A 313 11.83 0.91 5.41
N LEU A 314 11.33 2.15 5.45
CA LEU A 314 12.17 3.34 5.55
C LEU A 314 12.95 3.44 6.86
N ASP A 315 12.41 2.86 7.93
CA ASP A 315 13.10 2.83 9.22
C ASP A 315 14.34 1.93 9.18
N HIS A 316 14.44 1.03 8.20
CA HIS A 316 15.51 0.03 8.13
C HIS A 316 16.38 0.14 6.90
N LEU A 317 15.86 0.64 5.78
CA LEU A 317 16.54 0.57 4.48
C LEU A 317 16.40 1.87 3.69
N ASN A 318 17.38 2.09 2.82
CA ASN A 318 17.42 3.23 1.89
C ASN A 318 16.31 3.05 0.84
N PRO A 319 15.51 4.10 0.58
CA PRO A 319 14.47 4.01 -0.43
C PRO A 319 14.98 3.70 -1.84
N GLU A 320 16.21 4.09 -2.15
CA GLU A 320 16.76 3.88 -3.50
C GLU A 320 17.02 2.42 -3.82
N TYR A 321 17.26 1.59 -2.80
CA TYR A 321 17.39 0.15 -3.03
C TYR A 321 16.09 -0.41 -3.63
N LEU A 322 14.96 -0.01 -3.07
CA LEU A 322 13.65 -0.48 -3.54
C LEU A 322 13.33 0.10 -4.91
N ARG A 323 13.60 1.39 -5.12
CA ARG A 323 13.38 2.03 -6.41
C ARG A 323 14.14 1.29 -7.51
N TYR A 324 15.40 0.96 -7.25
CA TYR A 324 16.20 0.22 -8.24
C TYR A 324 15.65 -1.18 -8.47
N TYR A 325 15.31 -1.89 -7.39
CA TYR A 325 14.79 -3.26 -7.55
C TYR A 325 13.50 -3.27 -8.34
N TYR A 326 12.58 -2.37 -8.03
CA TYR A 326 11.34 -2.25 -8.78
C TYR A 326 11.62 -1.93 -10.26
N ALA A 327 12.50 -0.98 -10.52
CA ALA A 327 12.87 -0.61 -11.90
C ALA A 327 13.41 -1.84 -12.64
N SER A 328 14.24 -2.63 -11.98
CA SER A 328 14.86 -3.81 -12.61
C SER A 328 13.85 -4.90 -12.96
N LYS A 329 12.64 -4.86 -12.35
CA LYS A 329 11.59 -5.87 -12.57
C LYS A 329 10.43 -5.36 -13.40
N LEU A 330 10.23 -4.04 -13.48
CA LEU A 330 9.08 -3.46 -14.16
C LEU A 330 9.29 -3.41 -15.68
N GLY A 331 8.56 -4.24 -16.40
CA GLY A 331 8.53 -4.21 -17.86
C GLY A 331 7.27 -3.53 -18.37
N ARG A 332 6.98 -3.74 -19.63
CA ARG A 332 5.81 -3.14 -20.31
C ARG A 332 4.52 -3.90 -20.03
N GLY A 333 4.62 -5.09 -19.45
CA GLY A 333 3.46 -5.96 -19.21
C GLY A 333 2.80 -5.71 -17.86
N VAL A 334 1.82 -6.56 -17.56
CA VAL A 334 1.03 -6.48 -16.34
C VAL A 334 1.29 -7.65 -15.40
N ASP A 335 2.41 -8.32 -15.58
CA ASP A 335 2.78 -9.45 -14.74
C ASP A 335 3.00 -9.00 -13.28
N ASP A 336 2.65 -9.87 -12.37
CA ASP A 336 2.92 -9.62 -10.95
C ASP A 336 4.43 -9.54 -10.72
N LEU A 337 4.84 -8.65 -9.84
CA LEU A 337 6.24 -8.44 -9.49
C LEU A 337 6.52 -9.11 -8.16
N ASP A 338 7.60 -9.89 -8.08
CA ASP A 338 7.98 -10.52 -6.82
C ASP A 338 9.15 -9.79 -6.17
N LEU A 339 8.96 -9.36 -4.93
CA LEU A 339 10.05 -8.87 -4.09
C LEU A 339 10.64 -10.08 -3.38
N ASN A 340 11.60 -10.73 -4.03
CA ASN A 340 12.37 -11.82 -3.44
C ASN A 340 13.48 -11.16 -2.62
N LEU A 341 13.43 -11.29 -1.30
CA LEU A 341 14.30 -10.53 -0.43
C LEU A 341 15.78 -10.92 -0.58
N GLU A 342 16.06 -12.18 -0.84
CA GLU A 342 17.44 -12.64 -1.09
C GLU A 342 17.97 -12.05 -2.41
N ASP A 343 17.18 -12.13 -3.47
CA ASP A 343 17.52 -11.54 -4.77
C ASP A 343 17.68 -10.03 -4.66
N PHE A 344 16.84 -9.38 -3.86
CA PHE A 344 16.89 -7.95 -3.60
C PHE A 344 18.26 -7.54 -3.05
N ILE A 345 18.72 -8.23 -2.00
CA ILE A 345 20.04 -7.97 -1.40
C ILE A 345 21.13 -8.14 -2.46
N GLN A 346 21.11 -9.27 -3.16
CA GLN A 346 22.16 -9.62 -4.12
C GLN A 346 22.21 -8.64 -5.29
N LYS A 347 21.02 -8.34 -5.85
CA LYS A 347 20.95 -7.48 -7.03
C LYS A 347 21.38 -6.05 -6.73
N VAL A 348 20.91 -5.48 -5.63
CA VAL A 348 21.29 -4.12 -5.23
C VAL A 348 22.79 -4.06 -4.93
N ASN A 349 23.29 -5.02 -4.15
CA ASN A 349 24.72 -5.01 -3.78
C ASN A 349 25.61 -5.20 -5.01
N SER A 350 25.25 -6.11 -5.90
CA SER A 350 26.04 -6.36 -7.11
C SER A 350 25.97 -5.18 -8.09
N ASP A 351 24.77 -4.71 -8.41
CA ASP A 351 24.59 -3.72 -9.47
C ASP A 351 24.97 -2.31 -9.04
N LEU A 352 24.43 -1.84 -7.92
CA LEU A 352 24.64 -0.44 -7.53
C LEU A 352 26.00 -0.24 -6.85
N VAL A 353 26.36 -1.11 -5.93
CA VAL A 353 27.63 -0.97 -5.20
C VAL A 353 28.78 -1.62 -5.98
N GLY A 354 28.59 -2.88 -6.39
CA GLY A 354 29.66 -3.66 -7.03
C GLY A 354 29.98 -3.25 -8.45
N LYS A 355 29.01 -2.63 -9.16
CA LYS A 355 29.25 -2.18 -10.55
C LYS A 355 29.33 -0.67 -10.65
N VAL A 356 28.23 0.05 -10.37
CA VAL A 356 28.17 1.49 -10.65
C VAL A 356 29.09 2.30 -9.75
N VAL A 357 28.89 2.22 -8.45
CA VAL A 357 29.67 3.02 -7.48
C VAL A 357 31.15 2.57 -7.50
N ASN A 358 31.37 1.28 -7.72
CA ASN A 358 32.73 0.72 -7.78
C ASN A 358 33.60 1.41 -8.82
N ILE A 359 33.01 1.83 -9.96
CA ILE A 359 33.80 2.53 -11.01
C ILE A 359 34.41 3.80 -10.43
N ALA A 360 33.61 4.61 -9.75
CA ALA A 360 34.12 5.85 -9.13
C ALA A 360 35.13 5.55 -8.02
N SER A 361 34.85 4.51 -7.20
CA SER A 361 35.75 4.13 -6.10
C SER A 361 37.11 3.72 -6.57
N ARG A 362 37.16 3.03 -7.72
CA ARG A 362 38.43 2.53 -8.28
C ARG A 362 39.28 3.61 -8.95
N CYS A 363 38.67 4.76 -9.26
CA CYS A 363 39.37 5.83 -10.03
C CYS A 363 39.64 7.10 -9.23
N ALA A 364 38.72 7.47 -8.31
CA ALA A 364 38.76 8.78 -7.66
C ALA A 364 40.03 9.02 -6.88
N GLY A 365 40.52 8.00 -6.17
CA GLY A 365 41.73 8.12 -5.35
C GLY A 365 42.96 8.49 -6.16
N PHE A 366 43.09 7.94 -7.35
CA PHE A 366 44.23 8.21 -8.22
C PHE A 366 44.22 9.65 -8.76
N VAL A 367 43.03 10.16 -9.05
CA VAL A 367 42.90 11.56 -9.49
C VAL A 367 43.23 12.51 -8.35
N HIS A 368 42.74 12.22 -7.15
CA HIS A 368 43.02 13.08 -5.98
C HIS A 368 44.48 13.05 -5.57
N LYS A 369 45.08 11.87 -5.46
CA LYS A 369 46.47 11.72 -5.02
C LYS A 369 47.47 12.10 -6.10
N GLY A 370 47.18 11.76 -7.34
CA GLY A 370 48.11 11.94 -8.44
C GLY A 370 47.98 13.25 -9.20
N ASN A 371 46.87 13.96 -9.07
CA ASN A 371 46.66 15.18 -9.85
C ASN A 371 45.83 16.22 -9.10
N GLY A 372 45.83 16.20 -7.78
CA GLY A 372 45.15 17.22 -6.98
C GLY A 372 43.64 17.25 -7.17
N GLY A 373 43.03 16.15 -7.61
CA GLY A 373 41.62 16.08 -7.85
C GLY A 373 41.17 16.60 -9.22
N VAL A 374 42.10 16.93 -10.10
CA VAL A 374 41.77 17.47 -11.43
C VAL A 374 41.78 16.35 -12.47
N MET A 375 40.66 16.17 -13.14
CA MET A 375 40.54 15.22 -14.27
C MET A 375 41.22 15.81 -15.48
N VAL A 376 42.14 15.03 -16.10
CA VAL A 376 42.82 15.48 -17.33
C VAL A 376 41.89 15.40 -18.53
N ASP A 377 42.27 16.10 -19.61
CA ASP A 377 41.55 16.07 -20.88
C ASP A 377 42.03 14.83 -21.66
N ALA A 378 41.28 13.75 -21.58
CA ALA A 378 41.67 12.50 -22.21
C ALA A 378 40.50 11.59 -22.49
N ASN A 379 40.64 10.86 -23.60
CA ASN A 379 39.68 9.79 -23.94
C ASN A 379 40.52 8.63 -24.50
N PRO A 380 41.10 7.82 -23.62
CA PRO A 380 42.02 6.75 -24.07
C PRO A 380 41.31 5.55 -24.68
N GLU A 381 39.97 5.49 -24.69
CA GLU A 381 39.22 4.39 -25.29
C GLU A 381 38.00 4.94 -26.03
N PRO A 382 38.21 5.56 -27.21
CA PRO A 382 37.10 6.20 -27.93
C PRO A 382 35.99 5.26 -28.31
N GLU A 383 36.28 3.97 -28.55
CA GLU A 383 35.26 2.98 -28.89
C GLU A 383 34.32 2.70 -27.71
N LEU A 384 34.87 2.67 -26.49
CA LEU A 384 34.04 2.47 -25.30
C LEU A 384 33.16 3.68 -25.03
N TRP A 385 33.71 4.89 -25.17
CA TRP A 385 32.91 6.11 -25.06
C TRP A 385 31.79 6.12 -26.10
N ALA A 386 32.12 5.74 -27.36
CA ALA A 386 31.13 5.69 -28.43
C ALA A 386 30.00 4.69 -28.12
N ALA A 387 30.32 3.58 -27.49
CA ALA A 387 29.31 2.59 -27.08
C ALA A 387 28.33 3.19 -26.07
N PHE A 388 28.80 3.98 -25.11
CA PHE A 388 27.96 4.68 -24.15
C PHE A 388 27.07 5.70 -24.87
N GLN A 389 27.64 6.43 -25.83
CA GLN A 389 26.88 7.40 -26.62
C GLN A 389 25.78 6.72 -27.43
N ALA A 390 26.10 5.59 -28.05
CA ALA A 390 25.15 4.86 -28.87
C ALA A 390 23.99 4.26 -28.04
N ALA A 391 24.25 3.96 -26.77
CA ALA A 391 23.24 3.39 -25.89
C ALA A 391 22.23 4.43 -25.41
N ALA A 392 22.57 5.73 -25.39
CA ALA A 392 21.70 6.74 -24.81
C ALA A 392 20.32 6.80 -25.46
N PRO A 393 20.17 6.80 -26.81
CA PRO A 393 18.84 6.78 -27.42
C PRO A 393 18.03 5.54 -27.08
N SER A 394 18.68 4.38 -26.99
CA SER A 394 17.99 3.12 -26.67
C SER A 394 17.49 3.12 -25.22
N ILE A 395 18.29 3.63 -24.29
CA ILE A 395 17.90 3.75 -22.89
C ILE A 395 16.73 4.74 -22.76
N ALA A 396 16.81 5.87 -23.46
CA ALA A 396 15.73 6.86 -23.47
C ALA A 396 14.43 6.25 -24.00
N GLU A 397 14.51 5.46 -25.07
CA GLU A 397 13.35 4.78 -25.64
C GLU A 397 12.74 3.80 -24.64
N ALA A 398 13.58 3.07 -23.90
CA ALA A 398 13.10 2.14 -22.89
C ALA A 398 12.33 2.88 -21.78
N TYR A 399 12.87 4.00 -21.31
CA TYR A 399 12.17 4.82 -20.32
C TYR A 399 10.85 5.36 -20.87
N GLU A 400 10.89 5.89 -22.10
CA GLU A 400 9.69 6.45 -22.72
C GLU A 400 8.59 5.40 -22.83
N ALA A 401 8.97 4.16 -23.15
CA ALA A 401 8.03 3.04 -23.27
C ALA A 401 7.65 2.41 -21.93
N ARG A 402 8.16 2.96 -20.84
CA ARG A 402 7.93 2.44 -19.49
C ARG A 402 8.47 1.01 -19.32
N ASP A 403 9.52 0.69 -20.06
CA ASP A 403 10.23 -0.60 -19.99
C ASP A 403 11.47 -0.40 -19.12
N PHE A 404 11.25 -0.21 -17.83
CA PHE A 404 12.32 0.10 -16.89
C PHE A 404 13.31 -1.05 -16.79
N ALA A 405 12.83 -2.29 -16.82
CA ALA A 405 13.70 -3.47 -16.75
C ALA A 405 14.72 -3.47 -17.87
N ARG A 406 14.27 -3.14 -19.10
CA ARG A 406 15.19 -3.03 -20.26
C ARG A 406 16.20 -1.92 -20.03
N ALA A 407 15.75 -0.76 -19.55
CA ALA A 407 16.66 0.36 -19.29
C ALA A 407 17.73 -0.06 -18.29
N MET A 408 17.33 -0.72 -17.18
CA MET A 408 18.30 -1.15 -16.16
C MET A 408 19.29 -2.17 -16.74
N ARG A 409 18.83 -3.12 -17.54
CA ARG A 409 19.71 -4.12 -18.15
C ARG A 409 20.75 -3.44 -19.06
N GLU A 410 20.33 -2.49 -19.90
CA GLU A 410 21.25 -1.79 -20.80
C GLU A 410 22.28 -0.98 -20.00
N ILE A 411 21.83 -0.32 -18.94
CA ILE A 411 22.73 0.47 -18.08
C ILE A 411 23.76 -0.44 -17.40
N MET A 412 23.31 -1.58 -16.88
CA MET A 412 24.21 -2.51 -16.21
C MET A 412 25.17 -3.18 -17.18
N THR A 413 24.77 -3.40 -18.43
CA THR A 413 25.68 -3.88 -19.47
C THR A 413 26.81 -2.88 -19.72
N LEU A 414 26.49 -1.60 -19.75
CA LEU A 414 27.51 -0.54 -19.88
C LEU A 414 28.42 -0.52 -18.65
N ALA A 415 27.86 -0.67 -17.44
CA ALA A 415 28.64 -0.71 -16.22
C ALA A 415 29.62 -1.89 -16.23
N ASP A 416 29.18 -3.05 -16.71
CA ASP A 416 30.03 -4.24 -16.85
C ASP A 416 31.20 -3.95 -17.81
N ARG A 417 30.90 -3.31 -18.94
CA ARG A 417 31.96 -2.95 -19.92
C ARG A 417 33.00 -2.00 -19.31
N ALA A 418 32.51 -0.99 -18.57
CA ALA A 418 33.41 -0.02 -17.91
C ALA A 418 34.31 -0.73 -16.89
N ASN A 419 33.72 -1.59 -16.06
CA ASN A 419 34.49 -2.31 -15.04
C ASN A 419 35.50 -3.27 -15.66
N ALA A 420 35.12 -3.96 -16.76
CA ALA A 420 36.02 -4.88 -17.46
C ALA A 420 37.20 -4.11 -18.05
N TRP A 421 36.94 -2.94 -18.63
CA TRP A 421 38.00 -2.08 -19.19
C TRP A 421 38.98 -1.60 -18.10
N ILE A 422 38.42 -1.13 -16.97
CA ILE A 422 39.27 -0.65 -15.84
C ILE A 422 40.11 -1.79 -15.30
N ALA A 423 39.51 -2.97 -15.14
CA ALA A 423 40.24 -4.16 -14.66
C ALA A 423 41.36 -4.55 -15.61
N ASP A 424 41.12 -4.48 -16.91
CA ASP A 424 42.12 -4.77 -17.94
C ASP A 424 43.29 -3.79 -17.86
N LYS A 425 43.01 -2.50 -17.71
CA LYS A 425 44.04 -1.46 -17.61
C LYS A 425 44.72 -1.45 -16.26
N ALA A 426 44.06 -1.92 -15.21
CA ALA A 426 44.58 -2.07 -13.85
C ALA A 426 45.35 -0.83 -13.41
N PRO A 427 44.71 0.35 -13.27
CA PRO A 427 45.43 1.57 -12.92
C PRO A 427 46.14 1.46 -11.58
N TRP A 428 45.65 0.64 -10.66
CA TRP A 428 46.33 0.40 -9.36
C TRP A 428 47.68 -0.27 -9.53
N ALA A 429 47.84 -1.15 -10.50
CA ALA A 429 49.13 -1.77 -10.81
C ALA A 429 49.98 -0.85 -11.67
N LEU A 430 49.38 -0.20 -12.65
CA LEU A 430 50.08 0.71 -13.56
C LEU A 430 50.70 1.89 -12.83
N ASN A 431 50.02 2.38 -11.78
CA ASN A 431 50.48 3.52 -10.99
C ASN A 431 51.83 3.26 -10.26
N LYS A 432 52.16 1.97 -10.11
CA LYS A 432 53.41 1.56 -9.47
C LYS A 432 54.56 1.50 -10.49
N VAL A 433 54.27 1.63 -11.77
CA VAL A 433 55.28 1.57 -12.84
C VAL A 433 55.80 2.99 -13.08
N GLU A 434 57.10 3.19 -13.00
CA GLU A 434 57.72 4.47 -13.24
C GLU A 434 57.41 4.99 -14.64
N GLY A 435 56.97 6.25 -14.75
CA GLY A 435 56.67 6.89 -16.02
C GLY A 435 55.27 6.65 -16.53
N LYS A 436 54.44 5.89 -15.80
CA LYS A 436 53.11 5.56 -16.24
C LYS A 436 51.98 6.38 -15.55
N GLN A 437 52.34 7.32 -14.69
CA GLN A 437 51.38 8.07 -13.90
C GLN A 437 50.46 8.92 -14.78
N ALA A 438 50.95 9.47 -15.89
CA ALA A 438 50.09 10.22 -16.82
C ALA A 438 49.03 9.32 -17.46
N GLU A 439 49.41 8.10 -17.81
CA GLU A 439 48.50 7.13 -18.38
C GLU A 439 47.39 6.74 -17.36
N VAL A 440 47.76 6.59 -16.09
CA VAL A 440 46.83 6.31 -15.01
C VAL A 440 45.79 7.44 -14.92
N GLN A 441 46.23 8.70 -15.02
CA GLN A 441 45.32 9.84 -14.97
C GLN A 441 44.33 9.82 -16.15
N GLU A 442 44.80 9.44 -17.35
CA GLU A 442 43.93 9.34 -18.53
C GLU A 442 42.89 8.24 -18.35
N ILE A 443 43.32 7.07 -17.85
CA ILE A 443 42.40 5.94 -17.57
C ILE A 443 41.36 6.35 -16.55
N CYS A 444 41.79 6.97 -15.45
CA CYS A 444 40.85 7.32 -14.35
C CYS A 444 39.93 8.48 -14.76
N ALA A 445 40.41 9.42 -15.61
CA ALA A 445 39.52 10.47 -16.13
C ALA A 445 38.41 9.88 -16.94
N LEU A 446 38.70 8.91 -17.83
CA LEU A 446 37.66 8.24 -18.60
C LEU A 446 36.75 7.43 -17.68
N GLY A 447 37.31 6.70 -16.73
CA GLY A 447 36.50 5.91 -15.76
C GLY A 447 35.49 6.79 -15.06
N ILE A 448 35.89 7.96 -14.58
CA ILE A 448 34.95 8.88 -13.91
C ILE A 448 33.92 9.43 -14.89
N ASN A 449 34.31 9.70 -16.12
CA ASN A 449 33.35 10.12 -17.15
C ASN A 449 32.34 9.01 -17.45
N LEU A 450 32.75 7.75 -17.49
CA LEU A 450 31.82 6.62 -17.67
C LEU A 450 30.87 6.49 -16.50
N PHE A 451 31.39 6.68 -15.28
CA PHE A 451 30.54 6.70 -14.08
C PHE A 451 29.50 7.82 -14.18
N ARG A 452 29.92 9.00 -14.62
CA ARG A 452 28.99 10.13 -14.81
C ARG A 452 27.88 9.78 -15.82
N GLN A 453 28.22 9.08 -16.91
CA GLN A 453 27.25 8.61 -17.89
C GLN A 453 26.19 7.71 -17.22
N LEU A 454 26.66 6.75 -16.41
CA LEU A 454 25.73 5.83 -15.74
C LEU A 454 24.82 6.58 -14.78
N VAL A 455 25.35 7.58 -14.09
CA VAL A 455 24.56 8.42 -13.18
C VAL A 455 23.48 9.19 -13.94
N ILE A 456 23.83 9.75 -15.11
CA ILE A 456 22.84 10.44 -15.96
C ILE A 456 21.69 9.48 -16.30
N PHE A 457 22.03 8.27 -16.74
CA PHE A 457 21.02 7.29 -17.15
C PHE A 457 20.19 6.77 -15.97
N LEU A 458 20.78 6.69 -14.78
CA LEU A 458 20.09 6.20 -13.59
C LEU A 458 19.34 7.28 -12.81
N LYS A 459 19.54 8.55 -13.14
CA LYS A 459 18.99 9.66 -12.34
C LYS A 459 17.46 9.57 -12.14
N PRO A 460 16.66 9.20 -13.14
CA PRO A 460 15.21 9.07 -12.90
C PRO A 460 14.86 8.03 -11.82
N VAL A 461 15.67 7.01 -11.68
CA VAL A 461 15.45 5.93 -10.70
C VAL A 461 16.06 6.27 -9.36
N LEU A 462 17.26 6.86 -9.37
CA LEU A 462 18.10 7.07 -8.19
C LEU A 462 18.47 8.55 -8.01
N PRO A 463 17.48 9.39 -7.68
CA PRO A 463 17.74 10.84 -7.60
C PRO A 463 18.75 11.23 -6.49
N ASN A 464 18.78 10.50 -5.36
CA ASN A 464 19.74 10.81 -4.29
C ASN A 464 21.15 10.37 -4.63
N LEU A 465 21.30 9.19 -5.26
CA LEU A 465 22.60 8.77 -5.77
C LEU A 465 23.12 9.81 -6.77
N ALA A 466 22.24 10.27 -7.67
CA ALA A 466 22.61 11.29 -8.64
C ALA A 466 23.05 12.59 -7.95
N ALA A 467 22.32 13.04 -6.93
CA ALA A 467 22.67 14.25 -6.20
C ALA A 467 24.04 14.12 -5.52
N ALA A 468 24.29 12.97 -4.89
CA ALA A 468 25.60 12.71 -4.25
C ALA A 468 26.72 12.65 -5.28
N ALA A 469 26.47 12.04 -6.43
CA ALA A 469 27.45 11.97 -7.51
C ALA A 469 27.74 13.36 -8.09
N GLU A 470 26.69 14.19 -8.26
CA GLU A 470 26.84 15.57 -8.74
C GLU A 470 27.74 16.37 -7.81
N GLN A 471 27.60 16.16 -6.50
CA GLN A 471 28.44 16.84 -5.51
C GLN A 471 29.89 16.37 -5.62
N PHE A 472 30.11 15.05 -5.70
CA PHE A 472 31.46 14.49 -5.90
C PHE A 472 32.07 15.01 -7.20
N LEU A 473 31.31 14.98 -8.29
CA LEU A 473 31.75 15.40 -9.61
C LEU A 473 31.93 16.92 -9.72
N ASN A 474 31.41 17.67 -8.77
CA ASN A 474 31.48 19.14 -8.75
C ASN A 474 30.84 19.73 -10.00
N VAL A 475 29.59 19.27 -10.28
CA VAL A 475 28.83 19.72 -11.46
C VAL A 475 27.45 20.20 -11.03
N GLU A 476 26.85 21.03 -11.88
CA GLU A 476 25.45 21.41 -11.72
C GLU A 476 24.57 20.17 -11.90
N PRO A 477 23.31 20.20 -11.45
CA PRO A 477 22.43 19.04 -11.64
C PRO A 477 22.46 18.53 -13.08
N LEU A 478 22.75 17.23 -13.23
CA LEU A 478 22.92 16.63 -14.53
C LEU A 478 21.61 16.58 -15.30
N THR A 479 21.68 16.91 -16.58
CA THR A 479 20.57 16.75 -17.51
C THR A 479 20.89 15.59 -18.47
N TRP A 480 19.89 15.10 -19.19
CA TRP A 480 20.11 14.00 -20.13
C TRP A 480 21.15 14.39 -21.18
N ASN A 481 21.08 15.61 -21.71
CA ASN A 481 21.98 16.08 -22.76
C ASN A 481 23.44 16.15 -22.34
N ASP A 482 23.71 16.17 -21.02
CA ASP A 482 25.09 16.16 -20.52
C ASP A 482 25.83 14.88 -20.91
N HIS A 483 25.12 13.81 -21.32
CA HIS A 483 25.77 12.58 -21.75
C HIS A 483 26.65 12.79 -22.99
N ALA A 484 26.42 13.84 -23.76
CA ALA A 484 27.12 14.07 -25.03
C ALA A 484 28.56 14.58 -24.86
N THR A 485 28.93 15.03 -23.66
CA THR A 485 30.25 15.66 -23.48
C THR A 485 31.03 15.01 -22.34
N LEU A 486 32.34 15.04 -22.48
CA LEU A 486 33.30 14.60 -21.44
C LEU A 486 33.64 15.77 -20.51
N LEU A 487 33.85 15.48 -19.25
CA LEU A 487 34.51 16.42 -18.35
C LEU A 487 36.01 16.38 -18.63
N ALA A 488 36.64 17.56 -18.76
CA ALA A 488 38.04 17.68 -19.07
C ALA A 488 38.62 18.87 -18.30
N ASN A 489 39.83 18.71 -17.79
CA ASN A 489 40.49 19.74 -16.99
C ASN A 489 39.58 20.20 -15.86
N HIS A 490 38.96 19.21 -15.16
CA HIS A 490 37.86 19.45 -14.26
C HIS A 490 38.20 19.05 -12.83
N GLN A 491 37.96 19.97 -11.89
CA GLN A 491 38.22 19.75 -10.45
C GLN A 491 37.11 18.94 -9.82
N LEU A 492 37.47 17.80 -9.24
CA LEU A 492 36.54 16.97 -8.46
C LEU A 492 36.54 17.42 -6.99
N ASN A 493 35.41 17.22 -6.31
CA ASN A 493 35.36 17.33 -4.85
C ASN A 493 35.81 16.00 -4.23
N ALA A 494 36.01 16.00 -2.92
CA ALA A 494 36.42 14.80 -2.20
C ALA A 494 35.43 13.68 -2.42
N PHE A 495 35.93 12.44 -2.57
CA PHE A 495 35.10 11.28 -2.74
C PHE A 495 34.69 10.70 -1.38
N THR A 496 33.41 10.52 -1.17
CA THR A 496 32.87 9.80 -0.03
C THR A 496 32.03 8.64 -0.57
N PRO A 497 31.86 7.54 0.18
CA PRO A 497 31.06 6.43 -0.31
C PRO A 497 29.66 6.90 -0.68
N LEU A 498 29.25 6.61 -1.92
CA LEU A 498 28.00 7.10 -2.48
C LEU A 498 26.80 6.21 -2.13
N MET A 499 27.07 4.93 -1.88
CA MET A 499 26.03 3.97 -1.51
C MET A 499 26.69 2.78 -0.82
N THR A 500 26.04 2.27 0.21
CA THR A 500 26.55 1.12 0.98
C THR A 500 25.75 -0.14 0.67
N ARG A 501 26.35 -1.30 0.96
CA ARG A 501 25.70 -2.60 0.74
C ARG A 501 24.56 -2.79 1.71
N ILE A 502 23.53 -3.52 1.26
CA ILE A 502 22.46 -3.97 2.16
C ILE A 502 23.04 -5.06 3.05
N GLU A 503 22.92 -4.88 4.37
CA GLU A 503 23.30 -5.89 5.35
C GLU A 503 22.10 -6.82 5.58
N PRO A 504 22.25 -8.14 5.50
CA PRO A 504 21.13 -9.07 5.72
C PRO A 504 20.42 -8.85 7.06
N ALA A 505 21.16 -8.42 8.09
CA ALA A 505 20.56 -8.15 9.41
C ALA A 505 19.48 -7.07 9.34
N LYS A 506 19.61 -6.11 8.45
CA LYS A 506 18.59 -5.05 8.29
C LYS A 506 17.30 -5.58 7.70
N ILE A 507 17.40 -6.55 6.78
CA ILE A 507 16.23 -7.23 6.21
C ILE A 507 15.51 -8.01 7.32
N GLU A 508 16.26 -8.75 8.12
CA GLU A 508 15.70 -9.52 9.25
C GLU A 508 15.01 -8.61 10.25
N ALA A 509 15.62 -7.46 10.56
CA ALA A 509 15.05 -6.49 11.48
C ALA A 509 13.73 -5.91 10.93
N MET A 510 13.70 -5.64 9.63
CA MET A 510 12.49 -5.14 8.97
C MET A 510 11.36 -6.16 9.03
N ILE A 511 11.65 -7.43 8.78
CA ILE A 511 10.66 -8.50 8.84
C ILE A 511 10.10 -8.64 10.27
N GLU A 512 10.97 -8.61 11.28
CA GLU A 512 10.54 -8.69 12.68
C GLU A 512 9.67 -7.48 13.07
N ALA A 513 10.06 -6.28 12.65
CA ALA A 513 9.27 -5.07 12.89
C ALA A 513 7.91 -5.16 12.22
N SER A 514 7.83 -5.78 11.04
CA SER A 514 6.56 -5.96 10.32
C SER A 514 5.62 -6.91 11.07
N LYS A 515 6.16 -7.91 11.77
CA LYS A 515 5.38 -8.80 12.62
C LYS A 515 4.85 -8.07 13.85
N GLU A 516 5.67 -7.23 14.45
CA GLU A 516 5.28 -6.40 15.60
C GLU A 516 4.19 -5.40 15.23
N ASP A 517 4.28 -4.81 14.03
CA ASP A 517 3.25 -3.92 13.50
C ASP A 517 1.89 -4.63 13.40
N LEU A 518 1.89 -5.92 13.07
CA LEU A 518 0.66 -6.71 13.03
C LEU A 518 0.01 -6.79 14.41
N ALA A 519 0.80 -7.12 15.43
CA ALA A 519 0.30 -7.22 16.80
C ALA A 519 -0.36 -5.90 17.25
N SER A 520 0.30 -4.77 16.99
CA SER A 520 -0.24 -3.43 17.28
C SER A 520 -1.51 -3.15 16.51
N SER A 521 -1.51 -3.52 15.24
CA SER A 521 -2.62 -3.30 14.32
C SER A 521 -3.87 -4.11 14.71
N GLU A 522 -3.67 -5.35 15.13
CA GLU A 522 -4.76 -6.21 15.60
C GLU A 522 -5.36 -5.67 16.90
N ALA A 523 -4.53 -5.17 17.79
CA ALA A 523 -4.99 -4.55 19.03
C ALA A 523 -5.79 -3.25 18.73
N ALA A 524 -5.38 -2.52 17.72
CA ALA A 524 -6.03 -1.25 17.32
C ALA A 524 -7.26 -1.47 16.44
N ALA A 525 -7.36 -2.62 15.78
CA ALA A 525 -8.43 -2.92 14.82
C ALA A 525 -9.64 -3.61 15.46
N ALA A 526 -9.79 -3.52 16.79
CA ALA A 526 -10.98 -4.02 17.46
C ALA A 526 -12.22 -3.33 16.85
N PRO A 527 -13.26 -4.09 16.54
CA PRO A 527 -14.43 -3.49 15.88
C PRO A 527 -15.04 -2.40 16.76
N ALA A 528 -15.42 -1.31 16.13
CA ALA A 528 -16.09 -0.19 16.79
C ALA A 528 -17.54 -0.58 17.03
N GLY A 529 -17.77 -1.44 18.01
CA GLY A 529 -19.09 -1.89 18.42
C GLY A 529 -19.38 -1.51 19.85
N ASN A 530 -20.59 -1.73 20.29
CA ASN A 530 -20.99 -1.51 21.68
C ASN A 530 -20.89 -2.79 22.51
N GLY A 531 -20.30 -3.83 21.96
CA GLY A 531 -20.19 -5.13 22.62
C GLY A 531 -19.11 -5.14 23.71
N GLU A 532 -19.14 -6.20 24.50
CA GLU A 532 -18.23 -6.36 25.65
C GLU A 532 -16.77 -6.44 25.20
N LEU A 533 -16.49 -7.04 24.01
CA LEU A 533 -15.13 -7.10 23.48
C LEU A 533 -14.55 -5.71 23.18
N THR A 534 -15.42 -4.76 22.84
CA THR A 534 -14.98 -3.39 22.58
C THR A 534 -14.59 -2.70 23.91
N LYS A 535 -15.35 -2.98 24.97
CA LYS A 535 -15.10 -2.42 26.29
C LYS A 535 -13.86 -3.03 26.95
N GLN A 536 -13.66 -4.34 26.74
CA GLN A 536 -12.50 -5.07 27.26
C GLN A 536 -11.95 -5.96 26.15
N PRO A 537 -11.02 -5.43 25.33
CA PRO A 537 -10.47 -6.21 24.21
C PRO A 537 -9.72 -7.46 24.67
N ILE A 538 -9.66 -8.44 23.79
CA ILE A 538 -8.91 -9.67 24.04
C ILE A 538 -7.44 -9.29 24.30
N ALA A 539 -6.89 -9.87 25.36
CA ALA A 539 -5.49 -9.64 25.74
C ALA A 539 -4.54 -10.29 24.72
N ALA A 540 -3.27 -9.99 24.86
CA ALA A 540 -2.23 -10.55 23.99
C ALA A 540 -2.27 -12.08 23.98
N GLU A 541 -1.96 -12.63 22.82
CA GLU A 541 -1.88 -14.08 22.60
C GLU A 541 -0.93 -14.73 23.59
N ILE A 542 -1.34 -15.87 24.16
CA ILE A 542 -0.47 -16.67 25.02
C ILE A 542 -0.39 -18.08 24.47
N ASN A 543 0.67 -18.80 24.82
CA ASN A 543 0.79 -20.19 24.43
C ASN A 543 0.10 -21.08 25.47
N PHE A 544 -0.05 -22.36 25.15
CA PHE A 544 -0.73 -23.31 26.04
C PHE A 544 -0.04 -23.40 27.42
N ASP A 545 1.28 -23.36 27.45
CA ASP A 545 2.03 -23.46 28.70
C ASP A 545 1.71 -22.31 29.65
N ALA A 546 1.54 -21.11 29.13
CA ALA A 546 1.16 -19.94 29.92
C ALA A 546 -0.24 -20.13 30.55
N PHE A 547 -1.18 -20.66 29.77
CA PHE A 547 -2.52 -20.98 30.29
C PHE A 547 -2.46 -22.10 31.29
N ALA A 548 -1.72 -23.17 31.00
CA ALA A 548 -1.61 -24.35 31.90
C ALA A 548 -0.94 -24.02 33.24
N ALA A 549 -0.19 -22.91 33.27
CA ALA A 549 0.41 -22.45 34.53
C ALA A 549 -0.63 -21.93 35.54
N VAL A 550 -1.82 -21.55 35.05
CA VAL A 550 -2.92 -21.12 35.92
C VAL A 550 -3.69 -22.38 36.35
N ASP A 551 -3.78 -22.61 37.67
CA ASP A 551 -4.50 -23.79 38.17
C ASP A 551 -5.93 -23.38 38.56
N LEU A 552 -6.87 -23.74 37.68
CA LEU A 552 -8.30 -23.45 37.87
C LEU A 552 -9.00 -24.70 38.45
N ARG A 553 -9.72 -24.53 39.54
CA ARG A 553 -10.43 -25.65 40.18
C ARG A 553 -11.90 -25.33 40.41
N ILE A 554 -12.73 -26.36 40.39
CA ILE A 554 -14.11 -26.26 40.85
C ILE A 554 -14.06 -26.19 42.37
N ALA A 555 -14.79 -25.23 42.96
CA ALA A 555 -14.84 -25.05 44.38
C ALA A 555 -16.30 -24.96 44.83
N LEU A 556 -16.62 -25.57 45.97
CA LEU A 556 -17.94 -25.43 46.57
C LEU A 556 -17.89 -24.28 47.58
N ILE A 557 -18.76 -23.30 47.41
CA ILE A 557 -18.91 -22.22 48.39
C ILE A 557 -19.61 -22.82 49.61
N GLU A 558 -18.85 -23.20 50.57
CA GLU A 558 -19.38 -23.84 51.80
C GLU A 558 -20.01 -22.80 52.70
N LYS A 559 -19.43 -21.62 52.79
CA LYS A 559 -19.90 -20.53 53.62
C LYS A 559 -19.60 -19.19 52.93
N ALA A 560 -20.53 -18.25 53.00
CA ALA A 560 -20.35 -16.88 52.47
C ALA A 560 -20.87 -15.89 53.50
N GLU A 561 -20.03 -14.97 53.95
CA GLU A 561 -20.32 -14.10 55.08
C GLU A 561 -19.95 -12.64 54.79
N PHE A 562 -20.67 -11.73 55.43
CA PHE A 562 -20.25 -10.33 55.47
C PHE A 562 -18.94 -10.20 56.26
N VAL A 563 -18.14 -9.20 55.88
CA VAL A 563 -16.89 -8.87 56.59
C VAL A 563 -17.11 -7.55 57.30
N GLU A 564 -17.03 -7.61 58.64
CA GLU A 564 -17.20 -6.40 59.45
C GLU A 564 -16.15 -5.35 59.06
N GLY A 565 -16.62 -4.15 58.75
CA GLY A 565 -15.76 -3.04 58.37
C GLY A 565 -15.36 -3.01 56.90
N ALA A 566 -15.88 -3.93 56.07
CA ALA A 566 -15.60 -3.94 54.65
C ALA A 566 -16.88 -3.62 53.87
N ASP A 567 -16.79 -2.66 52.98
CA ASP A 567 -17.93 -2.21 52.19
C ASP A 567 -18.17 -3.04 50.94
N LYS A 568 -17.12 -3.69 50.44
CA LYS A 568 -17.18 -4.36 49.13
C LYS A 568 -16.94 -5.87 49.20
N LEU A 569 -16.45 -6.36 50.31
CA LEU A 569 -15.97 -7.74 50.41
C LEU A 569 -16.99 -8.68 51.06
N LEU A 570 -17.05 -9.89 50.49
CA LEU A 570 -17.60 -11.07 51.19
C LEU A 570 -16.44 -12.01 51.48
N ARG A 571 -16.54 -12.73 52.60
CA ARG A 571 -15.63 -13.81 52.94
C ARG A 571 -16.25 -15.12 52.48
N LEU A 572 -15.53 -15.84 51.64
CA LEU A 572 -15.96 -17.14 51.13
C LEU A 572 -15.08 -18.23 51.72
N THR A 573 -15.71 -19.26 52.23
CA THR A 573 -15.01 -20.49 52.61
C THR A 573 -15.27 -21.48 51.51
N LEU A 574 -14.20 -21.88 50.80
CA LEU A 574 -14.30 -22.75 49.64
C LEU A 574 -13.80 -24.14 49.96
N ASP A 575 -14.59 -25.13 49.60
CA ASP A 575 -14.20 -26.53 49.65
C ASP A 575 -13.67 -26.93 48.28
N ILE A 576 -12.40 -27.28 48.17
CA ILE A 576 -11.76 -27.67 46.93
C ILE A 576 -11.47 -29.19 46.88
N GLY A 577 -12.24 -29.94 47.62
CA GLY A 577 -12.16 -31.39 47.68
C GLY A 577 -11.47 -31.87 48.98
N ASP A 578 -10.18 -31.88 48.97
CA ASP A 578 -9.38 -32.34 50.10
C ASP A 578 -8.89 -31.22 51.02
N ALA A 579 -9.27 -29.99 50.72
CA ALA A 579 -8.80 -28.82 51.45
C ALA A 579 -9.83 -27.70 51.42
N LYS A 580 -9.70 -26.75 52.33
CA LYS A 580 -10.54 -25.56 52.36
C LYS A 580 -9.68 -24.33 52.18
N ARG A 581 -10.27 -23.31 51.59
CA ARG A 581 -9.60 -22.05 51.28
C ARG A 581 -10.45 -20.88 51.72
N ASN A 582 -9.81 -19.84 52.23
CA ASN A 582 -10.44 -18.59 52.61
C ASN A 582 -10.18 -17.55 51.57
N VAL A 583 -11.24 -16.98 51.00
CA VAL A 583 -11.12 -15.99 49.93
C VAL A 583 -11.97 -14.77 50.26
N PHE A 584 -11.35 -13.57 50.16
CA PHE A 584 -12.09 -12.31 50.22
C PHE A 584 -12.36 -11.84 48.81
N SER A 585 -13.64 -11.67 48.48
CA SER A 585 -14.04 -11.31 47.09
C SER A 585 -14.89 -10.05 47.11
N GLY A 586 -14.59 -9.15 46.19
CA GLY A 586 -15.29 -7.86 46.06
C GLY A 586 -16.64 -7.98 45.37
N ILE A 587 -17.49 -8.87 45.81
CA ILE A 587 -18.75 -9.17 45.14
C ILE A 587 -19.98 -8.81 45.98
N LYS A 588 -19.78 -8.12 47.12
CA LYS A 588 -20.86 -7.81 48.04
C LYS A 588 -22.04 -7.07 47.36
N SER A 589 -21.73 -6.11 46.49
CA SER A 589 -22.79 -5.33 45.83
C SER A 589 -23.67 -6.19 44.94
N ALA A 590 -23.09 -7.23 44.33
CA ALA A 590 -23.82 -8.10 43.40
C ALA A 590 -24.56 -9.21 44.14
N TYR A 591 -24.11 -9.54 45.37
CA TYR A 591 -24.67 -10.62 46.17
C TYR A 591 -25.01 -10.10 47.59
N PRO A 592 -26.06 -9.25 47.66
CA PRO A 592 -26.39 -8.61 48.95
C PRO A 592 -26.88 -9.58 50.01
N ASP A 593 -27.32 -10.78 49.63
CA ASP A 593 -27.64 -11.85 50.57
C ASP A 593 -26.63 -13.00 50.33
N PRO A 594 -25.51 -12.99 51.03
CA PRO A 594 -24.46 -13.99 50.78
C PRO A 594 -24.88 -15.41 51.05
N SER A 595 -25.90 -15.65 51.88
CA SER A 595 -26.39 -17.01 52.20
C SER A 595 -26.84 -17.74 50.91
N LYS A 596 -27.27 -17.01 49.90
CA LYS A 596 -27.71 -17.60 48.63
C LYS A 596 -26.55 -18.17 47.79
N LEU A 597 -25.32 -17.83 48.14
CA LEU A 597 -24.15 -18.39 47.47
C LEU A 597 -23.76 -19.74 48.06
N GLU A 598 -24.17 -20.02 49.30
CA GLU A 598 -23.80 -21.26 49.99
C GLU A 598 -24.39 -22.47 49.29
N GLY A 599 -23.53 -23.49 49.06
CA GLY A 599 -23.91 -24.69 48.32
C GLY A 599 -23.70 -24.61 46.85
N ARG A 600 -23.29 -23.45 46.34
CA ARG A 600 -23.07 -23.21 44.92
C ARG A 600 -21.63 -23.57 44.52
N LEU A 601 -21.47 -24.19 43.35
CA LEU A 601 -20.14 -24.46 42.78
C LEU A 601 -19.70 -23.26 41.98
N THR A 602 -18.40 -22.95 42.04
CA THR A 602 -17.83 -21.83 41.29
C THR A 602 -16.43 -22.19 40.79
N LEU A 603 -15.83 -21.32 40.00
CA LEU A 603 -14.46 -21.47 39.50
C LEU A 603 -13.51 -20.67 40.37
N TYR A 604 -12.39 -21.30 40.72
CA TYR A 604 -11.41 -20.78 41.67
C TYR A 604 -10.01 -20.90 41.12
N VAL A 605 -9.22 -19.82 41.22
CA VAL A 605 -7.81 -19.83 40.85
C VAL A 605 -7.03 -20.26 42.09
N ALA A 606 -6.52 -21.48 42.04
CA ALA A 606 -5.98 -22.16 43.24
C ALA A 606 -4.52 -21.81 43.51
N ASN A 607 -3.75 -21.43 42.52
CA ASN A 607 -2.32 -21.24 42.70
C ASN A 607 -1.84 -19.80 42.70
N LEU A 608 -2.74 -18.84 42.98
CA LEU A 608 -2.31 -17.47 43.29
C LEU A 608 -1.67 -17.41 44.64
N ALA A 609 -0.60 -16.65 44.79
CA ALA A 609 0.04 -16.43 46.06
C ALA A 609 -0.96 -15.81 47.05
N PRO A 610 -1.00 -16.29 48.31
CA PRO A 610 -1.89 -15.71 49.30
C PRO A 610 -1.63 -14.23 49.50
N ARG A 611 -2.71 -13.48 49.68
CA ARG A 611 -2.63 -12.03 49.81
C ARG A 611 -3.07 -11.62 51.23
N LYS A 612 -2.19 -10.95 51.96
CA LYS A 612 -2.51 -10.39 53.26
C LYS A 612 -3.38 -9.16 53.07
N MET A 613 -4.51 -9.13 53.74
CA MET A 613 -5.45 -8.02 53.71
C MET A 613 -5.75 -7.59 55.13
N LYS A 614 -6.38 -6.45 55.29
CA LYS A 614 -6.78 -5.90 56.58
C LYS A 614 -7.61 -6.91 57.41
N PHE A 615 -8.42 -7.72 56.71
CA PHE A 615 -9.40 -8.61 57.34
C PHE A 615 -8.94 -10.06 57.41
N GLY A 616 -7.72 -10.36 56.99
CA GLY A 616 -7.19 -11.71 56.96
C GLY A 616 -6.42 -12.03 55.70
N VAL A 617 -6.16 -13.31 55.48
CA VAL A 617 -5.41 -13.76 54.30
C VAL A 617 -6.39 -14.33 53.27
N SER A 618 -6.32 -13.80 52.03
CA SER A 618 -7.10 -14.34 50.91
C SER A 618 -6.23 -15.32 50.13
N GLU A 619 -6.71 -16.56 49.99
CA GLU A 619 -5.95 -17.67 49.40
C GLU A 619 -6.43 -17.96 47.98
N GLY A 620 -6.16 -17.06 47.06
CA GLY A 620 -6.60 -17.18 45.66
C GLY A 620 -7.79 -16.28 45.36
N MET A 621 -8.48 -16.58 44.29
CA MET A 621 -9.65 -15.78 43.93
C MET A 621 -10.69 -16.61 43.17
N VAL A 622 -11.95 -16.20 43.26
CA VAL A 622 -13.04 -16.78 42.49
C VAL A 622 -13.19 -15.97 41.19
N LEU A 623 -13.64 -16.61 40.12
CA LEU A 623 -13.79 -15.99 38.80
C LEU A 623 -15.20 -15.46 38.63
N ALA A 624 -15.28 -14.26 38.10
CA ALA A 624 -16.55 -13.60 37.83
C ALA A 624 -16.45 -12.79 36.57
N ALA A 625 -17.56 -12.64 35.88
CA ALA A 625 -17.68 -11.82 34.69
C ALA A 625 -18.42 -10.52 35.05
N GLY A 626 -18.22 -9.49 34.29
CA GLY A 626 -18.94 -8.23 34.41
C GLY A 626 -18.05 -7.05 34.74
N PRO A 627 -18.57 -5.81 34.57
CA PRO A 627 -17.78 -4.59 34.74
C PRO A 627 -17.51 -4.21 36.18
N GLY A 628 -18.21 -4.81 37.14
CA GLY A 628 -18.02 -4.49 38.55
C GLY A 628 -19.29 -4.00 39.27
N GLY A 629 -19.14 -3.69 40.54
CA GLY A 629 -20.28 -3.21 41.32
C GLY A 629 -21.38 -4.25 41.45
N SER A 630 -22.61 -3.88 41.11
CA SER A 630 -23.75 -4.79 41.11
C SER A 630 -23.82 -5.70 39.89
N GLU A 631 -22.98 -5.44 38.89
CA GLU A 631 -22.96 -6.22 37.65
C GLU A 631 -21.74 -7.16 37.64
N ILE A 632 -21.73 -8.05 38.58
CA ILE A 632 -20.74 -9.12 38.73
C ILE A 632 -21.49 -10.46 38.78
N TYR A 633 -21.03 -11.42 37.99
CA TYR A 633 -21.67 -12.71 37.83
C TYR A 633 -20.66 -13.83 38.06
N LEU A 634 -20.76 -14.54 39.18
CA LEU A 634 -19.88 -15.66 39.47
C LEU A 634 -20.09 -16.76 38.41
N LEU A 635 -18.99 -17.39 38.00
CA LEU A 635 -19.05 -18.49 37.05
C LEU A 635 -19.34 -19.79 37.79
N SER A 636 -20.25 -20.58 37.24
CA SER A 636 -20.63 -21.88 37.82
C SER A 636 -20.53 -22.97 36.74
N PRO A 637 -20.08 -24.18 37.12
CA PRO A 637 -20.07 -25.29 36.16
C PRO A 637 -21.48 -25.88 36.02
N ASP A 638 -21.65 -26.72 35.03
CA ASP A 638 -22.87 -27.53 34.90
C ASP A 638 -22.99 -28.52 36.06
N ASN A 639 -24.20 -29.04 36.25
CA ASN A 639 -24.49 -30.02 37.27
C ASN A 639 -23.65 -31.28 37.07
N GLY A 640 -23.15 -31.82 38.16
CA GLY A 640 -22.34 -33.02 38.14
C GLY A 640 -20.86 -32.78 38.37
N ALA A 641 -20.42 -31.52 38.25
CA ALA A 641 -19.05 -31.17 38.58
C ALA A 641 -18.82 -31.31 40.08
N LYS A 642 -17.58 -31.63 40.47
CA LYS A 642 -17.22 -31.90 41.88
C LYS A 642 -16.09 -30.97 42.30
N PRO A 643 -16.11 -30.57 43.60
CA PRO A 643 -15.00 -29.78 44.16
C PRO A 643 -13.64 -30.44 43.92
N GLY A 644 -12.66 -29.65 43.55
CA GLY A 644 -11.30 -30.12 43.30
C GLY A 644 -11.00 -30.50 41.86
N GLN A 645 -12.03 -30.67 41.01
CA GLN A 645 -11.80 -30.99 39.62
C GLN A 645 -11.09 -29.82 38.93
N ARG A 646 -10.08 -30.13 38.13
CA ARG A 646 -9.31 -29.13 37.39
C ARG A 646 -10.05 -28.74 36.13
N VAL A 647 -10.03 -27.44 35.84
CA VAL A 647 -10.56 -26.87 34.62
C VAL A 647 -9.39 -26.77 33.65
N MET A 648 -9.55 -27.30 32.41
CA MET A 648 -8.47 -27.34 31.40
C MET A 648 -8.96 -26.77 30.08
#